data_b638b4364945b79899b31f3f0db3b202
#
_entry.id   b638b4364945b79899b31f3f0db3b202
#
_cell.length_a   1.000
_cell.length_b   1.000
_cell.length_c   1.000
_cell.angle_alpha   90.00
_cell.angle_beta   90.00
_cell.angle_gamma   90.00
#
_symmetry.space_group_name_H-M   'P 1'
#
loop_
_entity.id
_entity.type
_entity.pdbx_description
1 polymer ?
#
loop_
_entity_poly.entity_id
_entity_poly.type
_entity_poly.pdbx_seq_one_letter_code
_entity_poly.pdbx_strand_id
1 'polypeptide(L)'
;MFSKKSLLILLVLIIGGGVFYAVQSSSTSGNPDNKYERILQLVGEMLEDGHFAPRKIDDKFSQDVFKKYLKTLDQDKIYFLSSDIEKFKKIEKKIDDEIKGDKLESFFLINEIFKKRFLETETLYKSLLANPFDFTQDEQYIEPEDNSPYPKNEAARAELWRKRIKYAVLDKYAELLEQQEKRPDSSKAPLKSKVELEKEARHKIEKYYNRIYERFHKKLKDDDRFNQLVNDISETMDPHTNYYPPIEKRSFDEQMSGEFYGIGASLLEEDGNIKIATIVTGSPAQKSGEINIGDYILKVSQGAEEPQDLAGFAVEDAVKIIRGKKGTEVRLTIKKTDGSIKTISLIREKINLDDTYAKSALIKTNEGQKLGYIYLPEFYANFQDPNGARCATDVAKEILKLKEENIEGIVIDLRTNGGGSLMDVVQMVGFFIDEGPVVQVKSKDEAPTILRDRDKGMLWDGPLVVMVNEFSASASEIFAAAIQDYKRGVVIGSTSTFGKGTVQRNIELDRTSWLNGNPSELGSIKLTIQKFYRITGGSTQLKGVTPDIILPDQYEYLKMREKDELFAMEWDEINPAIFTNWKPSYDLNEIIQKSRSRVAENQAFSAMSGHIKTLERYNNEKSYPLKFEKYKEGKKTLSESIKAVDTLLKLKNPLQMLTLDKDLEKINKDSAKIERN
;
A
#
# COMPACT_ATOMS: atom_id res chain seq x y z
N MET A 1 6.32 57.49 -11.26
CA MET A 1 7.39 57.30 -12.31
C MET A 1 7.90 55.86 -12.13
N PHE A 2 7.35 54.94 -12.87
CA PHE A 2 7.75 53.50 -12.76
C PHE A 2 9.09 53.30 -13.50
N SER A 3 9.98 52.51 -12.90
CA SER A 3 11.30 52.26 -13.47
C SER A 3 11.21 51.42 -14.75
N LYS A 4 12.14 51.60 -15.70
CA LYS A 4 12.17 50.80 -16.92
C LYS A 4 12.22 49.27 -16.68
N LYS A 5 12.71 48.85 -15.50
CA LYS A 5 12.70 47.43 -15.08
C LYS A 5 11.29 46.93 -14.71
N SER A 6 10.46 47.80 -14.09
CA SER A 6 9.06 47.42 -13.77
C SER A 6 8.22 47.33 -15.05
N LEU A 7 8.49 48.13 -16.06
CA LEU A 7 7.81 48.07 -17.36
C LEU A 7 8.17 46.80 -18.14
N LEU A 8 9.43 46.34 -18.03
CA LEU A 8 9.90 45.11 -18.69
C LEU A 8 9.28 43.87 -18.06
N ILE A 9 9.16 43.83 -16.75
CA ILE A 9 8.49 42.73 -16.00
C ILE A 9 6.99 42.67 -16.33
N LEU A 10 6.33 43.84 -16.46
CA LEU A 10 4.93 43.90 -16.89
C LEU A 10 4.75 43.43 -18.34
N LEU A 11 5.69 43.74 -19.24
CA LEU A 11 5.66 43.32 -20.63
C LEU A 11 5.89 41.80 -20.77
N VAL A 12 6.80 41.21 -19.97
CA VAL A 12 7.04 39.75 -19.93
C VAL A 12 5.83 39.00 -19.38
N LEU A 13 5.13 39.58 -18.35
CA LEU A 13 3.90 39.00 -17.84
C LEU A 13 2.73 39.10 -18.83
N ILE A 14 2.65 40.16 -19.63
CA ILE A 14 1.63 40.33 -20.68
C ILE A 14 1.92 39.41 -21.88
N ILE A 15 3.18 39.26 -22.29
CA ILE A 15 3.57 38.36 -23.39
C ILE A 15 3.41 36.89 -22.93
N GLY A 16 3.86 36.53 -21.71
CA GLY A 16 3.66 35.22 -21.14
C GLY A 16 2.16 34.85 -20.98
N GLY A 17 1.34 35.83 -20.55
CA GLY A 17 -0.12 35.67 -20.49
C GLY A 17 -0.79 35.59 -21.86
N GLY A 18 -0.28 36.31 -22.86
CA GLY A 18 -0.83 36.32 -24.23
C GLY A 18 -0.50 35.01 -24.99
N VAL A 19 0.69 34.46 -24.81
CA VAL A 19 1.05 33.14 -25.38
C VAL A 19 0.29 32.02 -24.71
N PHE A 20 0.07 32.13 -23.40
CA PHE A 20 -0.75 31.17 -22.64
C PHE A 20 -2.23 31.21 -23.08
N TYR A 21 -2.77 32.39 -23.40
CA TYR A 21 -4.14 32.56 -23.92
C TYR A 21 -4.29 32.09 -25.37
N ALA A 22 -3.24 32.26 -26.18
CA ALA A 22 -3.25 31.82 -27.58
C ALA A 22 -3.10 30.30 -27.74
N VAL A 23 -2.40 29.63 -26.82
CA VAL A 23 -2.32 28.16 -26.76
C VAL A 23 -3.68 27.57 -26.31
N GLN A 24 -4.42 28.30 -25.46
CA GLN A 24 -5.77 27.88 -25.02
C GLN A 24 -6.85 28.06 -26.08
N SER A 25 -6.61 28.88 -27.12
CA SER A 25 -7.62 29.17 -28.17
C SER A 25 -7.45 28.37 -29.45
N SER A 26 -6.41 27.51 -29.56
CA SER A 26 -6.17 26.69 -30.74
C SER A 26 -6.58 25.23 -30.62
N SER A 27 -7.08 24.79 -29.47
CA SER A 27 -7.71 23.47 -29.33
C SER A 27 -9.23 23.59 -29.60
N THR A 28 -9.60 23.59 -30.87
CA THR A 28 -10.97 23.30 -31.29
C THR A 28 -11.27 21.79 -31.21
N SER A 29 -11.09 21.19 -30.05
CA SER A 29 -11.74 19.95 -29.73
C SER A 29 -13.02 20.29 -28.96
N GLY A 30 -14.17 19.87 -29.44
CA GLY A 30 -15.44 20.14 -28.80
C GLY A 30 -15.42 19.79 -27.32
N ASN A 31 -16.07 20.64 -26.52
CA ASN A 31 -16.21 20.40 -25.07
C ASN A 31 -16.87 19.03 -24.89
N PRO A 32 -16.20 18.03 -24.28
CA PRO A 32 -16.83 16.72 -24.10
C PRO A 32 -18.02 16.86 -23.17
N ASP A 33 -19.22 16.54 -23.66
CA ASP A 33 -20.46 16.56 -22.88
C ASP A 33 -20.48 15.49 -21.77
N ASN A 34 -19.51 14.53 -21.82
CA ASN A 34 -19.43 13.42 -20.90
C ASN A 34 -18.25 13.61 -19.91
N LYS A 35 -18.54 13.47 -18.63
CA LYS A 35 -17.55 13.53 -17.55
C LYS A 35 -16.36 12.59 -17.77
N TYR A 36 -16.60 11.39 -18.29
CA TYR A 36 -15.53 10.40 -18.50
C TYR A 36 -14.55 10.83 -19.59
N GLU A 37 -15.05 11.33 -20.71
CA GLU A 37 -14.22 11.85 -21.80
C GLU A 37 -13.37 13.03 -21.34
N ARG A 38 -13.96 13.91 -20.51
CA ARG A 38 -13.22 15.03 -19.94
C ARG A 38 -12.11 14.61 -19.00
N ILE A 39 -12.35 13.60 -18.13
CA ILE A 39 -11.30 13.05 -17.24
C ILE A 39 -10.17 12.45 -18.08
N LEU A 40 -10.49 11.65 -19.12
CA LEU A 40 -9.49 11.02 -19.99
C LEU A 40 -8.60 12.04 -20.67
N GLN A 41 -9.20 13.09 -21.26
CA GLN A 41 -8.43 14.16 -21.92
C GLN A 41 -7.49 14.87 -20.97
N LEU A 42 -7.98 15.28 -19.79
CA LEU A 42 -7.14 15.96 -18.79
C LEU A 42 -6.02 15.08 -18.25
N VAL A 43 -6.30 13.81 -18.03
CA VAL A 43 -5.28 12.83 -17.64
C VAL A 43 -4.26 12.67 -18.77
N GLY A 44 -4.69 12.51 -20.02
CA GLY A 44 -3.80 12.40 -21.18
C GLY A 44 -2.87 13.62 -21.33
N GLU A 45 -3.42 14.83 -21.27
CA GLU A 45 -2.66 16.08 -21.30
C GLU A 45 -1.58 16.12 -20.19
N MET A 46 -1.97 15.73 -18.97
CA MET A 46 -1.01 15.71 -17.84
C MET A 46 0.06 14.62 -17.98
N LEU A 47 -0.28 13.47 -18.56
CA LEU A 47 0.68 12.40 -18.82
C LEU A 47 1.70 12.81 -19.89
N GLU A 48 1.29 13.44 -20.98
CA GLU A 48 2.20 13.85 -22.06
C GLU A 48 3.08 15.05 -21.67
N ASP A 49 2.48 16.08 -21.07
CA ASP A 49 3.15 17.34 -20.80
C ASP A 49 3.87 17.37 -19.45
N GLY A 50 3.28 16.79 -18.43
CA GLY A 50 3.72 16.92 -17.04
C GLY A 50 4.59 15.77 -16.53
N HIS A 51 4.54 14.59 -17.16
CA HIS A 51 5.30 13.44 -16.70
C HIS A 51 6.81 13.60 -16.95
N PHE A 52 7.64 13.14 -16.01
CA PHE A 52 9.10 13.24 -16.09
C PHE A 52 9.68 12.62 -17.36
N ALA A 53 9.25 11.43 -17.74
CA ALA A 53 9.65 10.71 -18.93
C ALA A 53 8.42 10.09 -19.60
N PRO A 54 7.61 10.91 -20.31
CA PRO A 54 6.37 10.42 -20.87
C PRO A 54 6.61 9.38 -21.97
N ARG A 55 5.87 8.30 -21.92
CA ARG A 55 5.73 7.39 -23.07
C ARG A 55 4.81 8.05 -24.09
N LYS A 56 5.08 7.83 -25.36
CA LYS A 56 4.21 8.32 -26.42
C LYS A 56 2.84 7.63 -26.33
N ILE A 57 1.77 8.42 -26.28
CA ILE A 57 0.40 7.92 -26.30
C ILE A 57 0.04 7.65 -27.76
N ASP A 58 0.21 6.39 -28.19
CA ASP A 58 -0.01 5.90 -29.55
C ASP A 58 -0.61 4.47 -29.51
N ASP A 59 -0.81 3.85 -30.69
CA ASP A 59 -1.29 2.48 -30.86
C ASP A 59 -0.63 1.48 -29.91
N LYS A 60 0.68 1.62 -29.67
CA LYS A 60 1.44 0.72 -28.81
C LYS A 60 1.07 0.95 -27.34
N PHE A 61 0.91 2.19 -26.93
CA PHE A 61 0.42 2.55 -25.60
C PHE A 61 -1.01 2.02 -25.39
N SER A 62 -1.90 2.22 -26.37
CA SER A 62 -3.26 1.63 -26.38
C SER A 62 -3.24 0.13 -26.13
N GLN A 63 -2.40 -0.61 -26.85
CA GLN A 63 -2.29 -2.07 -26.69
C GLN A 63 -1.79 -2.48 -25.30
N ASP A 64 -0.86 -1.73 -24.71
CA ASP A 64 -0.35 -2.00 -23.37
C ASP A 64 -1.43 -1.71 -22.31
N VAL A 65 -2.16 -0.60 -22.42
CA VAL A 65 -3.33 -0.28 -21.57
C VAL A 65 -4.41 -1.36 -21.72
N PHE A 66 -4.75 -1.72 -22.96
CA PHE A 66 -5.74 -2.75 -23.24
C PHE A 66 -5.43 -4.07 -22.54
N LYS A 67 -4.19 -4.56 -22.65
CA LYS A 67 -3.75 -5.78 -21.98
C LYS A 67 -3.85 -5.67 -20.47
N LYS A 68 -3.39 -4.54 -19.92
CA LYS A 68 -3.44 -4.26 -18.49
C LYS A 68 -4.88 -4.24 -17.99
N TYR A 69 -5.77 -3.52 -18.66
CA TYR A 69 -7.18 -3.41 -18.28
C TYR A 69 -7.92 -4.74 -18.32
N LEU A 70 -7.69 -5.57 -19.35
CA LEU A 70 -8.24 -6.92 -19.38
C LEU A 70 -7.72 -7.79 -18.23
N LYS A 71 -6.45 -7.67 -17.90
CA LYS A 71 -5.85 -8.38 -16.75
C LYS A 71 -6.48 -7.90 -15.43
N THR A 72 -6.67 -6.61 -15.26
CA THR A 72 -7.32 -6.03 -14.07
C THR A 72 -8.76 -6.54 -13.89
N LEU A 73 -9.52 -6.65 -14.97
CA LEU A 73 -10.90 -7.15 -14.93
C LEU A 73 -10.99 -8.69 -14.75
N ASP A 74 -10.07 -9.44 -15.32
CA ASP A 74 -10.11 -10.91 -15.38
C ASP A 74 -8.71 -11.54 -15.32
N GLN A 75 -7.98 -11.29 -14.23
CA GLN A 75 -6.63 -11.81 -14.01
C GLN A 75 -6.54 -13.33 -14.14
N ASP A 76 -7.54 -14.02 -13.61
CA ASP A 76 -7.59 -15.51 -13.58
C ASP A 76 -8.25 -16.09 -14.83
N LYS A 77 -8.64 -15.25 -15.81
CA LYS A 77 -9.30 -15.68 -17.08
C LYS A 77 -10.53 -16.56 -16.88
N ILE A 78 -11.35 -16.21 -15.89
CA ILE A 78 -12.52 -16.97 -15.47
C ILE A 78 -13.85 -16.37 -15.94
N TYR A 79 -13.83 -15.13 -16.44
CA TYR A 79 -15.04 -14.44 -16.90
C TYR A 79 -15.13 -14.41 -18.41
N PHE A 80 -14.17 -13.80 -19.11
CA PHE A 80 -14.21 -13.65 -20.56
C PHE A 80 -14.04 -14.97 -21.30
N LEU A 81 -14.60 -15.02 -22.51
CA LEU A 81 -14.39 -16.09 -23.48
C LEU A 81 -13.47 -15.61 -24.61
N SER A 82 -12.83 -16.55 -25.32
CA SER A 82 -11.99 -16.22 -26.47
C SER A 82 -12.75 -15.39 -27.53
N SER A 83 -14.05 -15.63 -27.70
CA SER A 83 -14.90 -14.86 -28.61
C SER A 83 -15.11 -13.39 -28.18
N ASP A 84 -14.99 -13.08 -26.88
CA ASP A 84 -15.07 -11.72 -26.39
C ASP A 84 -13.76 -10.98 -26.66
N ILE A 85 -12.63 -11.65 -26.46
CA ILE A 85 -11.30 -11.11 -26.78
C ILE A 85 -11.17 -10.78 -28.28
N GLU A 86 -11.70 -11.64 -29.17
CA GLU A 86 -11.74 -11.34 -30.61
C GLU A 86 -12.57 -10.08 -30.95
N LYS A 87 -13.64 -9.81 -30.21
CA LYS A 87 -14.39 -8.56 -30.34
C LYS A 87 -13.58 -7.36 -29.88
N PHE A 88 -12.87 -7.50 -28.76
CA PHE A 88 -12.07 -6.42 -28.17
C PHE A 88 -10.84 -6.05 -29.02
N LYS A 89 -10.28 -6.97 -29.80
CA LYS A 89 -9.17 -6.66 -30.73
C LYS A 89 -9.46 -5.53 -31.70
N LYS A 90 -10.74 -5.24 -31.97
CA LYS A 90 -11.14 -4.14 -32.86
C LYS A 90 -10.93 -2.76 -32.22
N ILE A 91 -10.81 -2.70 -30.92
CA ILE A 91 -10.66 -1.46 -30.14
C ILE A 91 -9.31 -1.38 -29.42
N GLU A 92 -8.45 -2.39 -29.54
CA GLU A 92 -7.17 -2.44 -28.80
C GLU A 92 -6.20 -1.28 -29.12
N LYS A 93 -6.45 -0.58 -30.24
CA LYS A 93 -5.65 0.55 -30.72
C LYS A 93 -6.41 1.88 -30.72
N LYS A 94 -7.56 1.96 -30.04
CA LYS A 94 -8.40 3.16 -30.00
C LYS A 94 -8.25 3.99 -28.74
N ILE A 95 -7.66 3.42 -27.70
CA ILE A 95 -7.61 4.07 -26.39
C ILE A 95 -6.79 5.37 -26.42
N ASP A 96 -5.73 5.43 -27.23
CA ASP A 96 -4.93 6.67 -27.41
C ASP A 96 -5.71 7.77 -28.14
N ASP A 97 -6.56 7.43 -29.12
CA ASP A 97 -7.46 8.36 -29.80
C ASP A 97 -8.55 8.87 -28.85
N GLU A 98 -9.12 7.97 -28.02
CA GLU A 98 -10.11 8.32 -27.00
C GLU A 98 -9.52 9.24 -25.91
N ILE A 99 -8.27 9.01 -25.51
CA ILE A 99 -7.52 9.91 -24.62
C ILE A 99 -7.34 11.30 -25.26
N LYS A 100 -7.15 11.37 -26.58
CA LYS A 100 -6.96 12.62 -27.32
C LYS A 100 -8.27 13.30 -27.71
N GLY A 101 -9.43 12.73 -27.35
CA GLY A 101 -10.72 13.37 -27.48
C GLY A 101 -11.71 12.70 -28.41
N ASP A 102 -11.38 11.54 -28.96
CA ASP A 102 -12.37 10.72 -29.65
C ASP A 102 -13.41 10.19 -28.67
N LYS A 103 -14.54 9.77 -29.19
CA LYS A 103 -15.65 9.23 -28.40
C LYS A 103 -15.23 7.96 -27.66
N LEU A 104 -15.53 7.89 -26.38
CA LEU A 104 -15.21 6.76 -25.50
C LEU A 104 -16.08 5.53 -25.84
N GLU A 105 -15.56 4.61 -26.66
CA GLU A 105 -16.22 3.35 -27.04
C GLU A 105 -15.62 2.13 -26.35
N SER A 106 -14.30 2.14 -26.13
CA SER A 106 -13.55 1.00 -25.60
C SER A 106 -14.03 0.60 -24.20
N PHE A 107 -14.18 1.56 -23.30
CA PHE A 107 -14.68 1.33 -21.95
C PHE A 107 -16.09 0.71 -21.97
N PHE A 108 -17.01 1.31 -22.71
CA PHE A 108 -18.41 0.86 -22.69
C PHE A 108 -18.56 -0.55 -23.26
N LEU A 109 -17.85 -0.88 -24.34
CA LEU A 109 -17.90 -2.22 -24.94
C LEU A 109 -17.34 -3.29 -23.97
N ILE A 110 -16.17 -3.04 -23.39
CA ILE A 110 -15.54 -4.00 -22.48
C ILE A 110 -16.37 -4.15 -21.21
N ASN A 111 -16.83 -3.03 -20.63
CA ASN A 111 -17.62 -3.01 -19.40
C ASN A 111 -18.96 -3.73 -19.54
N GLU A 112 -19.66 -3.54 -20.65
CA GLU A 112 -20.94 -4.23 -20.93
C GLU A 112 -20.74 -5.75 -21.00
N ILE A 113 -19.72 -6.19 -21.75
CA ILE A 113 -19.42 -7.62 -21.87
C ILE A 113 -18.93 -8.19 -20.53
N PHE A 114 -18.10 -7.47 -19.79
CA PHE A 114 -17.65 -7.89 -18.46
C PHE A 114 -18.83 -8.10 -17.51
N LYS A 115 -19.74 -7.12 -17.39
CA LYS A 115 -20.95 -7.25 -16.57
C LYS A 115 -21.74 -8.51 -16.93
N LYS A 116 -22.01 -8.71 -18.23
CA LYS A 116 -22.70 -9.90 -18.70
C LYS A 116 -22.01 -11.18 -18.27
N ARG A 117 -20.70 -11.29 -18.54
CA ARG A 117 -19.90 -12.48 -18.23
C ARG A 117 -19.78 -12.75 -16.74
N PHE A 118 -19.63 -11.69 -15.95
CA PHE A 118 -19.60 -11.79 -14.50
C PHE A 118 -20.92 -12.34 -13.95
N LEU A 119 -22.07 -11.83 -14.39
CA LEU A 119 -23.38 -12.28 -13.94
C LEU A 119 -23.70 -13.73 -14.37
N GLU A 120 -23.24 -14.17 -15.55
CA GLU A 120 -23.35 -15.57 -15.97
C GLU A 120 -22.67 -16.52 -14.98
N THR A 121 -21.53 -16.11 -14.40
CA THR A 121 -20.80 -16.95 -13.46
C THR A 121 -21.46 -17.00 -12.07
N GLU A 122 -22.40 -16.10 -11.75
CA GLU A 122 -23.19 -16.19 -10.52
C GLU A 122 -24.07 -17.44 -10.48
N THR A 123 -24.76 -17.72 -11.57
CA THR A 123 -25.57 -18.94 -11.69
C THR A 123 -24.67 -20.19 -11.69
N LEU A 124 -23.51 -20.08 -12.31
CA LEU A 124 -22.56 -21.20 -12.44
C LEU A 124 -22.01 -21.64 -11.07
N TYR A 125 -21.47 -20.72 -10.23
CA TYR A 125 -20.92 -21.15 -8.94
C TYR A 125 -21.99 -21.71 -8.00
N LYS A 126 -23.22 -21.16 -8.01
CA LYS A 126 -24.34 -21.68 -7.23
C LYS A 126 -24.66 -23.12 -7.61
N SER A 127 -24.72 -23.41 -8.92
CA SER A 127 -24.97 -24.76 -9.40
C SER A 127 -23.85 -25.75 -9.04
N LEU A 128 -22.59 -25.32 -9.08
CA LEU A 128 -21.44 -26.15 -8.73
C LEU A 128 -21.40 -26.48 -7.23
N LEU A 129 -21.71 -25.49 -6.37
CA LEU A 129 -21.74 -25.68 -4.92
C LEU A 129 -22.97 -26.41 -4.38
N ALA A 130 -24.01 -26.61 -5.21
CA ALA A 130 -25.21 -27.35 -4.80
C ALA A 130 -24.91 -28.84 -4.50
N ASN A 131 -23.89 -29.43 -5.15
CA ASN A 131 -23.56 -30.83 -5.04
C ASN A 131 -22.20 -31.03 -4.34
N PRO A 132 -22.00 -32.13 -3.59
CA PRO A 132 -20.73 -32.45 -2.96
C PRO A 132 -19.65 -32.77 -3.99
N PHE A 133 -18.40 -32.42 -3.64
CA PHE A 133 -17.24 -32.74 -4.47
C PHE A 133 -16.62 -34.09 -4.09
N ASP A 134 -16.21 -34.85 -5.12
CA ASP A 134 -15.45 -36.08 -4.95
C ASP A 134 -13.95 -35.78 -4.96
N PHE A 135 -13.29 -35.87 -3.81
CA PHE A 135 -11.86 -35.65 -3.62
C PHE A 135 -11.00 -36.92 -3.78
N THR A 136 -11.57 -38.03 -4.24
CA THR A 136 -10.85 -39.26 -4.51
C THR A 136 -10.27 -39.28 -5.92
N GLN A 137 -10.83 -38.51 -6.83
CA GLN A 137 -10.44 -38.41 -8.23
C GLN A 137 -9.07 -37.74 -8.39
N ASP A 138 -8.20 -38.34 -9.24
CA ASP A 138 -6.88 -37.79 -9.52
C ASP A 138 -6.97 -36.70 -10.60
N GLU A 139 -7.38 -35.54 -10.19
CA GLU A 139 -7.52 -34.34 -11.01
C GLU A 139 -6.56 -33.25 -10.52
N GLN A 140 -6.32 -32.26 -11.38
CA GLN A 140 -5.54 -31.06 -11.05
C GLN A 140 -6.29 -29.79 -11.47
N TYR A 141 -6.20 -28.75 -10.63
CA TYR A 141 -6.53 -27.39 -10.99
C TYR A 141 -5.24 -26.70 -11.42
N ILE A 142 -5.22 -26.21 -12.66
CA ILE A 142 -4.13 -25.39 -13.18
C ILE A 142 -4.63 -23.94 -13.18
N GLU A 143 -3.97 -23.10 -12.38
CA GLU A 143 -4.25 -21.68 -12.31
C GLU A 143 -3.80 -21.00 -13.62
N PRO A 144 -4.67 -20.24 -14.30
CA PRO A 144 -4.28 -19.55 -15.52
C PRO A 144 -3.18 -18.52 -15.27
N GLU A 145 -2.18 -18.48 -16.15
CA GLU A 145 -1.12 -17.49 -16.17
C GLU A 145 -1.38 -16.41 -17.24
N ASP A 146 -0.56 -15.35 -17.26
CA ASP A 146 -0.71 -14.25 -18.21
C ASP A 146 -0.77 -14.72 -19.68
N ASN A 147 -0.03 -15.75 -20.02
CA ASN A 147 0.01 -16.33 -21.38
C ASN A 147 -1.02 -17.44 -21.64
N SER A 148 -1.79 -17.84 -20.63
CA SER A 148 -2.83 -18.85 -20.81
C SER A 148 -3.93 -18.34 -21.74
N PRO A 149 -4.51 -19.18 -22.63
CA PRO A 149 -5.64 -18.75 -23.45
C PRO A 149 -6.90 -18.57 -22.61
N TYR A 150 -7.75 -17.66 -23.01
CA TYR A 150 -9.11 -17.54 -22.47
C TYR A 150 -9.95 -18.79 -22.84
N PRO A 151 -10.95 -19.19 -22.03
CA PRO A 151 -11.83 -20.31 -22.31
C PRO A 151 -12.48 -20.19 -23.69
N LYS A 152 -12.45 -21.24 -24.47
CA LYS A 152 -12.98 -21.26 -25.85
C LYS A 152 -14.50 -21.04 -25.90
N ASN A 153 -15.21 -21.53 -24.88
CA ASN A 153 -16.67 -21.48 -24.78
C ASN A 153 -17.13 -21.63 -23.33
N GLU A 154 -18.43 -21.54 -23.09
CA GLU A 154 -19.03 -21.65 -21.77
C GLU A 154 -18.74 -22.98 -21.06
N ALA A 155 -18.68 -24.10 -21.81
CA ALA A 155 -18.35 -25.40 -21.22
C ALA A 155 -16.90 -25.44 -20.68
N ALA A 156 -15.95 -24.91 -21.43
CA ALA A 156 -14.56 -24.81 -20.99
C ALA A 156 -14.43 -23.86 -19.78
N ARG A 157 -15.16 -22.75 -19.75
CA ARG A 157 -15.24 -21.83 -18.60
C ARG A 157 -15.85 -22.53 -17.38
N ALA A 158 -16.95 -23.27 -17.57
CA ALA A 158 -17.58 -24.01 -16.49
C ALA A 158 -16.67 -25.06 -15.87
N GLU A 159 -15.86 -25.75 -16.69
CA GLU A 159 -14.88 -26.73 -16.19
C GLU A 159 -13.76 -26.05 -15.41
N LEU A 160 -13.26 -24.90 -15.86
CA LEU A 160 -12.27 -24.11 -15.11
C LEU A 160 -12.84 -23.69 -13.75
N TRP A 161 -14.08 -23.17 -13.72
CA TRP A 161 -14.78 -22.82 -12.47
C TRP A 161 -14.99 -24.04 -11.57
N ARG A 162 -15.39 -25.19 -12.11
CA ARG A 162 -15.55 -26.42 -11.34
C ARG A 162 -14.28 -26.80 -10.60
N LYS A 163 -13.15 -26.79 -11.30
CA LYS A 163 -11.85 -27.12 -10.71
C LYS A 163 -11.42 -26.10 -9.67
N ARG A 164 -11.59 -24.82 -9.96
CA ARG A 164 -11.29 -23.71 -9.03
C ARG A 164 -12.09 -23.84 -7.73
N ILE A 165 -13.41 -24.02 -7.83
CA ILE A 165 -14.29 -24.17 -6.66
C ILE A 165 -13.96 -25.46 -5.92
N LYS A 166 -13.75 -26.57 -6.61
CA LYS A 166 -13.33 -27.85 -6.00
C LYS A 166 -12.06 -27.68 -5.18
N TYR A 167 -11.06 -26.93 -5.70
CA TYR A 167 -9.84 -26.62 -4.98
C TYR A 167 -10.13 -25.78 -3.71
N ALA A 168 -10.91 -24.71 -3.82
CA ALA A 168 -11.26 -23.86 -2.69
C ALA A 168 -12.04 -24.63 -1.59
N VAL A 169 -12.96 -25.50 -1.98
CA VAL A 169 -13.69 -26.38 -1.03
C VAL A 169 -12.75 -27.42 -0.41
N LEU A 170 -11.82 -28.00 -1.19
CA LEU A 170 -10.81 -28.93 -0.69
C LEU A 170 -9.89 -28.30 0.36
N ASP A 171 -9.41 -27.09 0.10
CA ASP A 171 -8.57 -26.34 1.04
C ASP A 171 -9.32 -26.09 2.36
N LYS A 172 -10.56 -25.61 2.27
CA LYS A 172 -11.41 -25.37 3.46
C LYS A 172 -11.80 -26.65 4.19
N TYR A 173 -12.06 -27.72 3.47
CA TYR A 173 -12.35 -29.03 4.05
C TYR A 173 -11.13 -29.57 4.83
N ALA A 174 -9.94 -29.49 4.25
CA ALA A 174 -8.70 -29.90 4.90
C ALA A 174 -8.41 -29.08 6.17
N GLU A 175 -8.66 -27.75 6.13
CA GLU A 175 -8.55 -26.88 7.30
C GLU A 175 -9.50 -27.31 8.44
N LEU A 176 -10.76 -27.56 8.11
CA LEU A 176 -11.77 -27.99 9.10
C LEU A 176 -11.43 -29.36 9.73
N LEU A 177 -10.91 -30.29 8.92
CA LEU A 177 -10.40 -31.56 9.42
C LEU A 177 -9.24 -31.38 10.40
N GLU A 178 -8.25 -30.56 10.03
CA GLU A 178 -7.10 -30.27 10.88
C GLU A 178 -7.50 -29.58 12.19
N GLN A 179 -8.43 -28.64 12.13
CA GLN A 179 -8.99 -28.00 13.33
C GLN A 179 -9.68 -29.01 14.23
N GLN A 180 -10.43 -29.97 13.66
CA GLN A 180 -11.08 -31.04 14.42
C GLN A 180 -10.06 -32.00 15.04
N GLU A 181 -9.01 -32.40 14.31
CA GLU A 181 -7.92 -33.28 14.77
C GLU A 181 -7.11 -32.64 15.92
N LYS A 182 -6.92 -31.32 15.91
CA LYS A 182 -6.17 -30.57 16.93
C LYS A 182 -7.01 -30.12 18.14
N ARG A 183 -8.28 -30.49 18.22
CA ARG A 183 -9.14 -30.12 19.34
C ARG A 183 -8.63 -30.70 20.65
N PRO A 184 -8.63 -29.92 21.75
CA PRO A 184 -8.35 -30.48 23.07
C PRO A 184 -9.39 -31.56 23.48
N ASP A 185 -8.95 -32.60 24.14
CA ASP A 185 -9.81 -33.68 24.64
C ASP A 185 -10.94 -33.18 25.58
N SER A 186 -10.75 -32.01 26.20
CA SER A 186 -11.75 -31.34 27.04
C SER A 186 -12.94 -30.75 26.29
N SER A 187 -12.91 -30.69 24.96
CA SER A 187 -13.98 -30.14 24.14
C SER A 187 -15.20 -31.09 24.12
N LYS A 188 -16.35 -30.64 24.64
CA LYS A 188 -17.61 -31.40 24.67
C LYS A 188 -18.38 -31.40 23.34
N ALA A 189 -17.94 -30.67 22.32
CA ALA A 189 -18.65 -30.60 21.04
C ALA A 189 -18.48 -31.91 20.26
N PRO A 190 -19.54 -32.48 19.66
CA PRO A 190 -19.44 -33.72 18.91
C PRO A 190 -18.53 -33.58 17.69
N LEU A 191 -17.83 -34.68 17.34
CA LEU A 191 -17.04 -34.73 16.11
C LEU A 191 -17.98 -34.81 14.90
N LYS A 192 -17.72 -33.97 13.91
CA LYS A 192 -18.45 -34.00 12.64
C LYS A 192 -17.89 -35.09 11.73
N SER A 193 -18.76 -35.75 10.99
CA SER A 193 -18.37 -36.70 9.94
C SER A 193 -17.68 -35.96 8.78
N LYS A 194 -16.95 -36.69 7.95
CA LYS A 194 -16.32 -36.16 6.74
C LYS A 194 -17.32 -35.50 5.78
N VAL A 195 -18.53 -36.05 5.69
CA VAL A 195 -19.63 -35.51 4.88
C VAL A 195 -20.13 -34.18 5.43
N GLU A 196 -20.28 -34.05 6.77
CA GLU A 196 -20.67 -32.80 7.38
C GLU A 196 -19.60 -31.71 7.26
N LEU A 197 -18.32 -32.08 7.38
CA LEU A 197 -17.22 -31.15 7.18
C LEU A 197 -17.13 -30.66 5.74
N GLU A 198 -17.33 -31.55 4.75
CA GLU A 198 -17.38 -31.17 3.33
C GLU A 198 -18.56 -30.21 3.06
N LYS A 199 -19.74 -30.50 3.60
CA LYS A 199 -20.91 -29.62 3.49
C LYS A 199 -20.65 -28.25 4.12
N GLU A 200 -20.00 -28.21 5.27
CA GLU A 200 -19.62 -26.95 5.93
C GLU A 200 -18.61 -26.18 5.09
N ALA A 201 -17.61 -26.85 4.52
CA ALA A 201 -16.62 -26.22 3.64
C ALA A 201 -17.30 -25.57 2.42
N ARG A 202 -18.19 -26.32 1.73
CA ARG A 202 -18.98 -25.76 0.61
C ARG A 202 -19.79 -24.55 1.00
N HIS A 203 -20.47 -24.60 2.16
CA HIS A 203 -21.27 -23.47 2.63
C HIS A 203 -20.41 -22.24 2.94
N LYS A 204 -19.20 -22.41 3.48
CA LYS A 204 -18.27 -21.28 3.68
C LYS A 204 -17.79 -20.68 2.36
N ILE A 205 -17.51 -21.50 1.35
CA ILE A 205 -17.15 -21.05 0.01
C ILE A 205 -18.35 -20.38 -0.69
N GLU A 206 -19.56 -20.91 -0.53
CA GLU A 206 -20.78 -20.28 -1.03
C GLU A 206 -20.99 -18.88 -0.43
N LYS A 207 -20.84 -18.71 0.87
CA LYS A 207 -20.90 -17.40 1.54
C LYS A 207 -19.85 -16.43 0.98
N TYR A 208 -18.64 -16.91 0.72
CA TYR A 208 -17.57 -16.09 0.12
C TYR A 208 -17.97 -15.55 -1.26
N TYR A 209 -18.46 -16.42 -2.17
CA TYR A 209 -18.90 -15.99 -3.50
C TYR A 209 -20.16 -15.12 -3.43
N ASN A 210 -21.13 -15.47 -2.58
CA ASN A 210 -22.33 -14.63 -2.38
C ASN A 210 -21.94 -13.19 -2.05
N ARG A 211 -20.97 -12.95 -1.17
CA ARG A 211 -20.47 -11.61 -0.84
C ARG A 211 -19.86 -10.88 -2.02
N ILE A 212 -19.08 -11.57 -2.87
CA ILE A 212 -18.49 -10.97 -4.07
C ILE A 212 -19.60 -10.46 -5.01
N TYR A 213 -20.61 -11.29 -5.26
CA TYR A 213 -21.70 -10.91 -6.16
C TYR A 213 -22.65 -9.88 -5.56
N GLU A 214 -22.92 -9.92 -4.26
CA GLU A 214 -23.68 -8.88 -3.57
C GLU A 214 -22.96 -7.53 -3.64
N ARG A 215 -21.63 -7.52 -3.46
CA ARG A 215 -20.81 -6.31 -3.64
C ARG A 215 -20.89 -5.80 -5.07
N PHE A 216 -20.83 -6.68 -6.04
CA PHE A 216 -20.97 -6.30 -7.46
C PHE A 216 -22.35 -5.67 -7.74
N HIS A 217 -23.43 -6.30 -7.30
CA HIS A 217 -24.78 -5.78 -7.50
C HIS A 217 -25.05 -4.45 -6.81
N LYS A 218 -24.53 -4.26 -5.59
CA LYS A 218 -24.85 -3.11 -4.76
C LYS A 218 -23.89 -1.92 -4.93
N LYS A 219 -22.65 -2.16 -5.33
CA LYS A 219 -21.59 -1.16 -5.19
C LYS A 219 -20.75 -0.88 -6.40
N LEU A 220 -20.47 -1.87 -7.27
CA LEU A 220 -19.60 -1.65 -8.42
C LEU A 220 -20.36 -0.91 -9.50
N LYS A 221 -20.34 0.42 -9.42
CA LYS A 221 -20.88 1.32 -10.41
C LYS A 221 -19.96 1.40 -11.64
N ASP A 222 -20.47 1.96 -12.72
CA ASP A 222 -19.67 2.20 -13.93
C ASP A 222 -18.50 3.17 -13.63
N ASP A 223 -18.70 4.14 -12.72
CA ASP A 223 -17.67 5.06 -12.27
C ASP A 223 -16.45 4.31 -11.67
N ASP A 224 -16.67 3.28 -10.86
CA ASP A 224 -15.56 2.54 -10.24
C ASP A 224 -14.71 1.80 -11.29
N ARG A 225 -15.35 1.20 -12.29
CA ARG A 225 -14.67 0.53 -13.41
C ARG A 225 -14.02 1.50 -14.37
N PHE A 226 -14.63 2.68 -14.56
CA PHE A 226 -14.00 3.76 -15.32
C PHE A 226 -12.75 4.29 -14.60
N ASN A 227 -12.82 4.54 -13.30
CA ASN A 227 -11.68 4.93 -12.49
C ASN A 227 -10.55 3.90 -12.59
N GLN A 228 -10.91 2.60 -12.65
CA GLN A 228 -9.93 1.53 -12.86
C GLN A 228 -9.25 1.64 -14.24
N LEU A 229 -10.00 1.89 -15.32
CA LEU A 229 -9.41 2.13 -16.64
C LEU A 229 -8.46 3.34 -16.63
N VAL A 230 -8.87 4.45 -16.00
CA VAL A 230 -8.02 5.66 -15.89
C VAL A 230 -6.74 5.36 -15.10
N ASN A 231 -6.82 4.52 -14.07
CA ASN A 231 -5.64 4.06 -13.34
C ASN A 231 -4.76 3.14 -14.20
N ASP A 232 -5.34 2.20 -14.95
CA ASP A 232 -4.57 1.35 -15.85
C ASP A 232 -3.86 2.16 -16.96
N ILE A 233 -4.47 3.26 -17.44
CA ILE A 233 -3.84 4.22 -18.35
C ILE A 233 -2.67 4.93 -17.64
N SER A 234 -2.90 5.47 -16.46
CA SER A 234 -1.90 6.21 -15.69
C SER A 234 -0.70 5.32 -15.33
N GLU A 235 -0.95 4.11 -14.84
CA GLU A 235 0.06 3.13 -14.46
C GLU A 235 0.77 2.49 -15.66
N THR A 236 0.21 2.60 -16.87
CA THR A 236 0.92 2.23 -18.11
C THR A 236 1.98 3.28 -18.46
N MET A 237 1.85 4.52 -17.98
CA MET A 237 2.91 5.54 -18.10
C MET A 237 4.09 5.22 -17.16
N ASP A 238 3.82 5.01 -15.86
CA ASP A 238 4.71 4.45 -14.85
C ASP A 238 3.89 3.96 -13.63
N PRO A 239 4.37 2.98 -12.83
CA PRO A 239 3.59 2.34 -11.77
C PRO A 239 3.23 3.25 -10.59
N HIS A 240 3.78 4.46 -10.50
CA HIS A 240 3.55 5.41 -9.42
C HIS A 240 2.66 6.59 -9.82
N THR A 241 2.29 6.66 -11.09
CA THR A 241 1.32 7.65 -11.60
C THR A 241 -0.08 7.07 -11.49
N ASN A 242 -0.92 7.71 -10.66
CA ASN A 242 -2.27 7.21 -10.34
C ASN A 242 -3.30 8.33 -10.40
N TYR A 243 -4.50 7.99 -10.87
CA TYR A 243 -5.67 8.85 -10.76
C TYR A 243 -6.39 8.60 -9.45
N TYR A 244 -6.72 9.66 -8.73
CA TYR A 244 -7.52 9.62 -7.52
C TYR A 244 -8.88 10.30 -7.74
N PRO A 245 -9.99 9.55 -7.71
CA PRO A 245 -11.32 10.14 -7.56
C PRO A 245 -11.39 10.99 -6.28
N PRO A 246 -12.31 11.95 -6.17
CA PRO A 246 -12.34 12.91 -5.05
C PRO A 246 -12.32 12.29 -3.65
N ILE A 247 -12.96 11.13 -3.47
CA ILE A 247 -12.99 10.42 -2.17
C ILE A 247 -11.63 9.80 -1.82
N GLU A 248 -10.94 9.24 -2.80
CA GLU A 248 -9.65 8.56 -2.58
C GLU A 248 -8.51 9.53 -2.32
N LYS A 249 -8.55 10.70 -2.98
CA LYS A 249 -7.60 11.78 -2.69
C LYS A 249 -7.60 12.17 -1.20
N ARG A 250 -8.78 12.30 -0.59
CA ARG A 250 -8.87 12.62 0.83
C ARG A 250 -8.20 11.55 1.70
N SER A 251 -8.41 10.29 1.40
CA SER A 251 -7.79 9.19 2.14
C SER A 251 -6.26 9.22 2.03
N PHE A 252 -5.74 9.58 0.86
CA PHE A 252 -4.31 9.77 0.66
C PHE A 252 -3.75 10.93 1.49
N ASP A 253 -4.42 12.09 1.51
CA ASP A 253 -4.00 13.26 2.28
C ASP A 253 -4.01 12.96 3.80
N GLU A 254 -5.01 12.23 4.30
CA GLU A 254 -5.09 11.76 5.68
C GLU A 254 -3.92 10.83 6.04
N GLN A 255 -3.57 9.90 5.16
CA GLN A 255 -2.44 8.99 5.36
C GLN A 255 -1.13 9.76 5.43
N MET A 256 -0.87 10.63 4.46
CA MET A 256 0.37 11.40 4.40
C MET A 256 0.54 12.36 5.58
N SER A 257 -0.54 12.92 6.11
CA SER A 257 -0.48 13.80 7.28
C SER A 257 -0.32 13.05 8.61
N GLY A 258 -0.56 11.75 8.64
CA GLY A 258 -0.68 10.99 9.88
C GLY A 258 -1.87 11.41 10.75
N GLU A 259 -2.76 12.26 10.21
CA GLU A 259 -3.90 12.81 10.92
C GLU A 259 -5.20 12.21 10.41
N PHE A 260 -5.87 11.45 11.25
CA PHE A 260 -7.13 10.81 10.91
C PHE A 260 -8.29 11.52 11.62
N TYR A 261 -9.35 11.77 10.87
CA TYR A 261 -10.58 12.34 11.42
C TYR A 261 -11.72 11.35 11.30
N GLY A 262 -12.30 10.96 12.43
CA GLY A 262 -13.33 9.93 12.46
C GLY A 262 -13.92 9.73 13.84
N ILE A 263 -14.38 8.53 14.10
CA ILE A 263 -15.02 8.14 15.37
C ILE A 263 -14.05 7.54 16.39
N GLY A 264 -12.85 7.09 15.94
CA GLY A 264 -11.85 6.44 16.81
C GLY A 264 -12.22 5.01 17.21
N ALA A 265 -12.61 4.21 16.22
CA ALA A 265 -12.78 2.78 16.36
C ALA A 265 -12.02 2.05 15.25
N SER A 266 -11.37 0.93 15.56
CA SER A 266 -10.89 0.02 14.53
C SER A 266 -12.00 -0.97 14.18
N LEU A 267 -12.04 -1.37 12.92
CA LEU A 267 -13.09 -2.20 12.36
C LEU A 267 -12.50 -3.50 11.83
N LEU A 268 -13.29 -4.56 11.88
CA LEU A 268 -13.00 -5.83 11.22
C LEU A 268 -14.24 -6.34 10.49
N GLU A 269 -14.05 -7.21 9.53
CA GLU A 269 -15.16 -7.92 8.89
C GLU A 269 -15.36 -9.27 9.60
N GLU A 270 -16.59 -9.54 10.00
CA GLU A 270 -17.01 -10.82 10.52
C GLU A 270 -18.33 -11.23 9.87
N ASP A 271 -18.31 -12.33 9.15
CA ASP A 271 -19.47 -12.89 8.43
C ASP A 271 -20.19 -11.87 7.50
N GLY A 272 -19.43 -11.02 6.83
CA GLY A 272 -19.95 -9.99 5.88
C GLY A 272 -20.51 -8.75 6.56
N ASN A 273 -20.28 -8.59 7.86
CA ASN A 273 -20.70 -7.42 8.63
C ASN A 273 -19.47 -6.67 9.15
N ILE A 274 -19.60 -5.37 9.27
CA ILE A 274 -18.58 -4.52 9.85
C ILE A 274 -18.73 -4.49 11.36
N LYS A 275 -17.72 -5.03 12.07
CA LYS A 275 -17.70 -5.15 13.54
C LYS A 275 -16.68 -4.20 14.14
N ILE A 276 -16.99 -3.64 15.30
CA ILE A 276 -16.06 -2.82 16.07
C ILE A 276 -15.09 -3.75 16.81
N ALA A 277 -13.80 -3.66 16.47
CA ALA A 277 -12.74 -4.47 17.04
C ALA A 277 -12.10 -3.81 18.26
N THR A 278 -11.79 -2.50 18.18
CA THR A 278 -11.22 -1.73 19.29
C THR A 278 -11.80 -0.32 19.30
N ILE A 279 -11.67 0.38 20.42
CA ILE A 279 -12.06 1.78 20.58
C ILE A 279 -10.85 2.55 21.11
N VAL A 280 -10.51 3.64 20.43
CA VAL A 280 -9.38 4.52 20.81
C VAL A 280 -9.79 5.35 22.02
N THR A 281 -8.95 5.37 23.05
CA THR A 281 -9.17 6.15 24.27
C THR A 281 -9.28 7.64 23.96
N GLY A 282 -10.28 8.31 24.55
CA GLY A 282 -10.55 9.74 24.35
C GLY A 282 -11.25 10.08 23.03
N SER A 283 -11.57 9.09 22.19
CA SER A 283 -12.23 9.28 20.91
C SER A 283 -13.74 9.56 21.03
N PRO A 284 -14.40 10.08 19.96
CA PRO A 284 -15.84 10.23 19.92
C PRO A 284 -16.62 8.95 20.23
N ALA A 285 -16.15 7.79 19.76
CA ALA A 285 -16.77 6.51 20.05
C ALA A 285 -16.75 6.18 21.54
N GLN A 286 -15.61 6.41 22.23
CA GLN A 286 -15.52 6.20 23.67
C GLN A 286 -16.35 7.23 24.45
N LYS A 287 -16.23 8.53 24.12
CA LYS A 287 -16.95 9.61 24.78
C LYS A 287 -18.47 9.45 24.70
N SER A 288 -18.99 8.83 23.65
CA SER A 288 -20.42 8.58 23.51
C SER A 288 -20.97 7.65 24.57
N GLY A 289 -20.16 6.72 25.09
CA GLY A 289 -20.59 5.67 26.00
C GLY A 289 -21.61 4.67 25.39
N GLU A 290 -21.99 4.86 24.13
CA GLU A 290 -23.01 4.08 23.46
C GLU A 290 -22.46 3.03 22.49
N ILE A 291 -21.18 3.09 22.16
CA ILE A 291 -20.49 2.16 21.25
C ILE A 291 -19.60 1.22 22.06
N ASN A 292 -19.70 -0.08 21.79
CA ASN A 292 -18.91 -1.10 22.47
C ASN A 292 -18.12 -1.97 21.49
N ILE A 293 -17.03 -2.55 21.97
CA ILE A 293 -16.30 -3.60 21.25
C ILE A 293 -17.25 -4.78 21.03
N GLY A 294 -17.28 -5.30 19.81
CA GLY A 294 -18.18 -6.39 19.41
C GLY A 294 -19.49 -5.96 18.78
N ASP A 295 -19.84 -4.67 18.82
CA ASP A 295 -21.00 -4.12 18.10
C ASP A 295 -20.81 -4.19 16.58
N TYR A 296 -21.91 -4.33 15.82
CA TYR A 296 -21.88 -4.33 14.36
C TYR A 296 -22.46 -3.04 13.81
N ILE A 297 -21.76 -2.40 12.87
CA ILE A 297 -22.26 -1.24 12.16
C ILE A 297 -23.04 -1.72 10.94
N LEU A 298 -24.36 -1.50 10.96
CA LEU A 298 -25.26 -1.92 9.89
C LEU A 298 -25.37 -0.86 8.78
N LYS A 299 -25.47 0.43 9.19
CA LYS A 299 -25.64 1.55 8.24
C LYS A 299 -24.86 2.77 8.69
N VAL A 300 -24.50 3.62 7.71
CA VAL A 300 -23.83 4.92 7.92
C VAL A 300 -24.57 6.00 7.16
N SER A 301 -24.82 7.15 7.78
CA SER A 301 -25.29 8.35 7.08
C SER A 301 -24.43 9.57 7.40
N GLN A 302 -24.34 10.50 6.44
CA GLN A 302 -23.67 11.78 6.60
C GLN A 302 -24.69 12.78 7.13
N GLY A 303 -24.66 13.04 8.45
CA GLY A 303 -25.66 13.91 9.09
C GLY A 303 -27.11 13.41 8.82
N ALA A 304 -27.90 14.21 8.13
CA ALA A 304 -29.31 13.92 7.84
C ALA A 304 -29.54 13.19 6.50
N GLU A 305 -28.48 12.80 5.77
CA GLU A 305 -28.62 12.07 4.51
C GLU A 305 -29.19 10.65 4.72
N GLU A 306 -29.68 10.05 3.63
CA GLU A 306 -30.19 8.67 3.65
C GLU A 306 -29.09 7.68 4.11
N PRO A 307 -29.39 6.78 5.06
CA PRO A 307 -28.43 5.82 5.57
C PRO A 307 -27.98 4.79 4.53
N GLN A 308 -26.69 4.71 4.26
CA GLN A 308 -26.11 3.69 3.40
C GLN A 308 -25.91 2.38 4.18
N ASP A 309 -26.43 1.28 3.65
CA ASP A 309 -26.27 -0.06 4.23
C ASP A 309 -24.85 -0.59 4.02
N LEU A 310 -24.26 -1.16 5.05
CA LEU A 310 -22.90 -1.71 5.05
C LEU A 310 -22.83 -3.23 4.81
N ALA A 311 -23.96 -3.91 4.60
CA ALA A 311 -23.94 -5.35 4.34
C ALA A 311 -23.07 -5.67 3.11
N GLY A 312 -22.07 -6.54 3.29
CA GLY A 312 -21.12 -6.92 2.24
C GLY A 312 -20.05 -5.85 1.93
N PHE A 313 -19.88 -4.80 2.76
CA PHE A 313 -18.76 -3.85 2.61
C PHE A 313 -17.44 -4.50 3.05
N ALA A 314 -16.36 -4.24 2.29
CA ALA A 314 -15.02 -4.42 2.83
C ALA A 314 -14.78 -3.37 3.94
N VAL A 315 -13.87 -3.68 4.85
CA VAL A 315 -13.55 -2.75 5.95
C VAL A 315 -13.10 -1.40 5.42
N GLU A 316 -12.25 -1.40 4.39
CA GLU A 316 -11.70 -0.21 3.77
C GLU A 316 -12.80 0.72 3.21
N ASP A 317 -13.82 0.15 2.58
CA ASP A 317 -14.95 0.91 2.04
C ASP A 317 -15.82 1.50 3.16
N ALA A 318 -16.05 0.74 4.22
CA ALA A 318 -16.76 1.22 5.40
C ALA A 318 -15.99 2.37 6.08
N VAL A 319 -14.67 2.22 6.21
CA VAL A 319 -13.79 3.25 6.78
C VAL A 319 -13.85 4.55 5.96
N LYS A 320 -13.83 4.47 4.61
CA LYS A 320 -13.91 5.66 3.73
C LYS A 320 -15.14 6.52 4.00
N ILE A 321 -16.28 5.92 4.32
CA ILE A 321 -17.53 6.66 4.57
C ILE A 321 -17.77 6.99 6.07
N ILE A 322 -17.17 6.23 6.98
CA ILE A 322 -17.22 6.53 8.43
C ILE A 322 -16.28 7.70 8.75
N ARG A 323 -15.08 7.75 8.16
CA ARG A 323 -14.18 8.91 8.22
C ARG A 323 -14.79 10.11 7.48
N GLY A 324 -14.28 11.31 7.74
CA GLY A 324 -14.76 12.52 7.09
C GLY A 324 -14.06 13.77 7.63
N LYS A 325 -14.54 14.94 7.22
CA LYS A 325 -13.98 16.22 7.68
C LYS A 325 -14.20 16.39 9.20
N LYS A 326 -13.21 16.98 9.87
CA LYS A 326 -13.30 17.38 11.29
C LYS A 326 -14.56 18.19 11.57
N GLY A 327 -15.25 17.87 12.65
CA GLY A 327 -16.45 18.59 13.10
C GLY A 327 -17.73 18.21 12.34
N THR A 328 -17.68 17.30 11.36
CA THR A 328 -18.89 16.83 10.68
C THR A 328 -19.56 15.68 11.43
N GLU A 329 -20.89 15.61 11.33
CA GLU A 329 -21.71 14.56 11.92
C GLU A 329 -21.67 13.29 11.06
N VAL A 330 -21.51 12.13 11.72
CA VAL A 330 -21.78 10.81 11.15
C VAL A 330 -22.78 10.08 12.04
N ARG A 331 -23.82 9.49 11.45
CA ARG A 331 -24.79 8.66 12.17
C ARG A 331 -24.58 7.19 11.82
N LEU A 332 -24.43 6.37 12.85
CA LEU A 332 -24.20 4.94 12.73
C LEU A 332 -25.41 4.18 13.23
N THR A 333 -26.02 3.35 12.39
CA THR A 333 -26.99 2.35 12.85
C THR A 333 -26.23 1.12 13.30
N ILE A 334 -26.24 0.86 14.59
CA ILE A 334 -25.45 -0.18 15.25
C ILE A 334 -26.35 -1.27 15.81
N LYS A 335 -25.99 -2.53 15.55
CA LYS A 335 -26.55 -3.70 16.24
C LYS A 335 -25.64 -4.03 17.42
N LYS A 336 -26.17 -3.91 18.59
CA LYS A 336 -25.50 -4.23 19.86
C LYS A 336 -25.29 -5.74 20.03
N THR A 337 -24.39 -6.12 20.93
CA THR A 337 -24.14 -7.52 21.27
C THR A 337 -25.35 -8.21 21.89
N ASP A 338 -26.29 -7.47 22.50
CA ASP A 338 -27.58 -7.97 23.02
C ASP A 338 -28.67 -8.11 21.92
N GLY A 339 -28.35 -7.77 20.67
CA GLY A 339 -29.25 -7.81 19.52
C GLY A 339 -30.08 -6.56 19.30
N SER A 340 -30.08 -5.57 20.20
CA SER A 340 -30.78 -4.29 20.00
C SER A 340 -30.14 -3.46 18.90
N ILE A 341 -30.97 -2.66 18.21
CA ILE A 341 -30.49 -1.76 17.14
C ILE A 341 -30.69 -0.32 17.59
N LYS A 342 -29.63 0.47 17.50
CA LYS A 342 -29.63 1.91 17.82
C LYS A 342 -28.99 2.71 16.71
N THR A 343 -29.46 3.95 16.52
CA THR A 343 -28.75 4.94 15.68
C THR A 343 -28.06 5.94 16.61
N ILE A 344 -26.74 6.04 16.46
CA ILE A 344 -25.87 6.85 17.30
C ILE A 344 -25.27 7.95 16.43
N SER A 345 -25.38 9.21 16.88
CA SER A 345 -24.80 10.37 16.22
C SER A 345 -23.46 10.72 16.87
N LEU A 346 -22.42 10.85 16.04
CA LEU A 346 -21.07 11.20 16.47
C LEU A 346 -20.55 12.38 15.66
N ILE A 347 -19.81 13.26 16.31
CA ILE A 347 -19.05 14.31 15.63
C ILE A 347 -17.63 13.80 15.41
N ARG A 348 -17.12 13.89 14.18
CA ARG A 348 -15.78 13.46 13.84
C ARG A 348 -14.74 14.37 14.49
N GLU A 349 -13.83 13.79 15.23
CA GLU A 349 -12.68 14.47 15.83
C GLU A 349 -11.37 13.93 15.26
N LYS A 350 -10.26 14.63 15.53
CA LYS A 350 -8.92 14.12 15.27
C LYS A 350 -8.67 12.90 16.15
N ILE A 351 -8.29 11.79 15.52
CA ILE A 351 -7.97 10.54 16.20
C ILE A 351 -6.45 10.44 16.27
N ASN A 352 -5.90 10.48 17.46
CA ASN A 352 -4.49 10.23 17.68
C ASN A 352 -4.28 8.72 17.73
N LEU A 353 -3.68 8.18 16.65
CA LEU A 353 -3.21 6.80 16.61
C LEU A 353 -1.73 6.83 16.96
N ASP A 354 -1.39 6.49 18.19
CA ASP A 354 0.02 6.47 18.64
C ASP A 354 0.91 5.60 17.72
N ASP A 355 0.33 4.61 17.04
CA ASP A 355 1.07 3.71 16.15
C ASP A 355 1.47 4.33 14.80
N THR A 356 0.95 5.49 14.45
CA THR A 356 1.28 6.18 13.19
C THR A 356 2.48 7.13 13.30
N TYR A 357 2.98 7.37 14.50
CA TYR A 357 4.08 8.29 14.76
C TYR A 357 5.37 7.56 15.11
N ALA A 358 6.50 8.29 15.00
CA ALA A 358 7.79 7.80 15.45
C ALA A 358 7.75 7.43 16.93
N LYS A 359 8.34 6.30 17.29
CA LYS A 359 8.42 5.79 18.67
C LYS A 359 9.84 5.35 18.98
N SER A 360 10.23 5.47 20.23
CA SER A 360 11.49 4.92 20.70
C SER A 360 11.33 3.95 21.87
N ALA A 361 12.34 3.10 22.03
CA ALA A 361 12.50 2.19 23.16
C ALA A 361 13.98 2.01 23.48
N LEU A 362 14.27 1.55 24.69
CA LEU A 362 15.61 1.10 25.06
C LEU A 362 15.73 -0.41 24.82
N ILE A 363 16.82 -0.81 24.19
CA ILE A 363 17.24 -2.21 24.11
C ILE A 363 18.40 -2.40 25.10
N LYS A 364 18.22 -3.29 26.07
CA LYS A 364 19.29 -3.70 26.95
C LYS A 364 19.91 -5.00 26.46
N THR A 365 21.19 -4.96 26.13
CA THR A 365 21.95 -6.15 25.73
C THR A 365 22.25 -7.05 26.93
N ASN A 366 22.61 -8.31 26.69
CA ASN A 366 22.98 -9.26 27.74
C ASN A 366 24.26 -8.81 28.50
N GLU A 367 25.09 -7.95 27.88
CA GLU A 367 26.31 -7.38 28.46
C GLU A 367 26.03 -6.08 29.23
N GLY A 368 24.76 -5.66 29.29
CA GLY A 368 24.32 -4.49 30.03
C GLY A 368 24.36 -3.17 29.27
N GLN A 369 24.75 -3.19 27.99
CA GLN A 369 24.74 -1.99 27.15
C GLN A 369 23.33 -1.52 26.87
N LYS A 370 23.14 -0.19 26.77
CA LYS A 370 21.89 0.44 26.41
C LYS A 370 21.94 0.95 24.96
N LEU A 371 21.04 0.47 24.14
CA LEU A 371 20.87 0.94 22.76
C LEU A 371 19.51 1.62 22.60
N GLY A 372 19.49 2.75 21.92
CA GLY A 372 18.26 3.40 21.50
C GLY A 372 17.69 2.73 20.26
N TYR A 373 16.41 2.43 20.26
CA TYR A 373 15.68 1.93 19.10
C TYR A 373 14.61 2.93 18.73
N ILE A 374 14.57 3.35 17.45
CA ILE A 374 13.56 4.26 16.91
C ILE A 374 12.86 3.55 15.77
N TYR A 375 11.56 3.34 15.89
CA TYR A 375 10.70 2.86 14.82
C TYR A 375 10.03 4.04 14.12
N LEU A 376 10.21 4.15 12.83
CA LEU A 376 9.56 5.15 11.99
C LEU A 376 8.67 4.45 10.95
N PRO A 377 7.33 4.47 11.10
CA PRO A 377 6.42 3.76 10.21
C PRO A 377 6.33 4.40 8.81
N GLU A 378 6.45 5.73 8.71
CA GLU A 378 6.37 6.50 7.47
C GLU A 378 7.08 7.85 7.64
N PHE A 379 7.54 8.47 6.55
CA PHE A 379 8.03 9.86 6.58
C PHE A 379 6.84 10.82 6.48
N TYR A 380 6.00 10.83 7.51
CA TYR A 380 4.78 11.64 7.55
C TYR A 380 5.07 13.13 7.68
N ALA A 381 4.22 13.94 7.03
CA ALA A 381 4.20 15.40 7.17
C ALA A 381 2.79 15.92 6.87
N ASN A 382 2.29 16.81 7.74
CA ASN A 382 1.09 17.56 7.42
C ASN A 382 1.45 18.80 6.60
N PHE A 383 1.28 18.72 5.28
CA PHE A 383 1.61 19.82 4.36
C PHE A 383 0.58 20.95 4.39
N GLN A 384 -0.59 20.76 4.97
CA GLN A 384 -1.66 21.76 5.05
C GLN A 384 -1.57 22.63 6.31
N ASP A 385 -0.93 22.13 7.36
CA ASP A 385 -0.72 22.86 8.61
C ASP A 385 0.78 23.01 8.90
N PRO A 386 1.33 24.23 8.86
CA PRO A 386 2.74 24.48 9.19
C PRO A 386 3.15 24.01 10.59
N ASN A 387 2.19 23.91 11.53
CA ASN A 387 2.40 23.43 12.90
C ASN A 387 1.95 21.95 13.07
N GLY A 388 1.55 21.31 11.99
CA GLY A 388 1.11 19.92 11.98
C GLY A 388 2.24 18.91 12.24
N ALA A 389 1.87 17.64 12.35
CA ALA A 389 2.80 16.57 12.62
C ALA A 389 3.88 16.46 11.53
N ARG A 390 5.12 16.27 11.94
CA ARG A 390 6.29 16.07 11.06
C ARG A 390 7.22 15.02 11.67
N CYS A 391 7.53 13.99 10.90
CA CYS A 391 8.36 12.88 11.39
C CYS A 391 9.77 13.33 11.81
N ALA A 392 10.38 14.27 11.10
CA ALA A 392 11.69 14.80 11.48
C ALA A 392 11.68 15.43 12.89
N THR A 393 10.65 16.25 13.18
CA THR A 393 10.48 16.85 14.51
C THR A 393 10.32 15.79 15.61
N ASP A 394 9.53 14.75 15.33
CA ASP A 394 9.27 13.72 16.33
C ASP A 394 10.48 12.81 16.53
N VAL A 395 11.18 12.40 15.45
CA VAL A 395 12.43 11.64 15.55
C VAL A 395 13.50 12.44 16.31
N ALA A 396 13.61 13.76 16.11
CA ALA A 396 14.52 14.60 16.90
C ALA A 396 14.20 14.53 18.41
N LYS A 397 12.91 14.60 18.79
CA LYS A 397 12.49 14.44 20.19
C LYS A 397 12.85 13.07 20.74
N GLU A 398 12.63 12.00 19.94
CA GLU A 398 12.98 10.63 20.36
C GLU A 398 14.49 10.47 20.55
N ILE A 399 15.33 11.03 19.66
CA ILE A 399 16.80 11.05 19.83
C ILE A 399 17.19 11.75 21.12
N LEU A 400 16.61 12.92 21.43
CA LEU A 400 16.90 13.67 22.66
C LEU A 400 16.50 12.90 23.92
N LYS A 401 15.33 12.24 23.93
CA LYS A 401 14.93 11.36 25.04
C LYS A 401 15.92 10.23 25.27
N LEU A 402 16.34 9.57 24.19
CA LEU A 402 17.30 8.47 24.24
C LEU A 402 18.67 8.91 24.73
N LYS A 403 19.13 10.13 24.38
CA LYS A 403 20.40 10.68 24.89
C LYS A 403 20.38 10.85 26.40
N GLU A 404 19.27 11.22 27.01
CA GLU A 404 19.12 11.34 28.46
C GLU A 404 19.27 9.97 29.18
N GLU A 405 18.97 8.87 28.47
CA GLU A 405 19.13 7.51 28.98
C GLU A 405 20.57 6.98 28.91
N ASN A 406 21.53 7.81 28.42
CA ASN A 406 22.95 7.45 28.24
C ASN A 406 23.13 6.22 27.34
N ILE A 407 22.52 6.22 26.18
CA ILE A 407 22.64 5.15 25.19
C ILE A 407 24.02 5.14 24.53
N GLU A 408 24.46 3.95 24.07
CA GLU A 408 25.75 3.74 23.41
C GLU A 408 25.66 3.67 21.88
N GLY A 409 24.44 3.53 21.35
CA GLY A 409 24.17 3.47 19.91
C GLY A 409 22.70 3.63 19.60
N ILE A 410 22.37 3.97 18.34
CA ILE A 410 21.00 4.10 17.85
C ILE A 410 20.75 3.10 16.71
N VAL A 411 19.59 2.44 16.76
CA VAL A 411 19.01 1.67 15.68
C VAL A 411 17.78 2.42 15.15
N ILE A 412 17.77 2.78 13.87
CA ILE A 412 16.59 3.32 13.18
C ILE A 412 15.98 2.22 12.34
N ASP A 413 14.74 1.88 12.63
CA ASP A 413 14.00 0.85 11.90
C ASP A 413 13.07 1.49 10.87
N LEU A 414 13.43 1.29 9.59
CA LEU A 414 12.66 1.71 8.40
C LEU A 414 12.08 0.51 7.65
N ARG A 415 12.06 -0.67 8.26
CA ARG A 415 11.41 -1.82 7.63
C ARG A 415 9.92 -1.54 7.46
N THR A 416 9.39 -1.90 6.29
CA THR A 416 8.00 -1.62 5.88
C THR A 416 7.62 -0.13 5.77
N ASN A 417 8.60 0.78 5.81
CA ASN A 417 8.37 2.21 5.60
C ASN A 417 8.41 2.54 4.10
N GLY A 418 7.25 2.83 3.51
CA GLY A 418 7.07 3.14 2.08
C GLY A 418 7.61 4.51 1.64
N GLY A 419 8.18 5.31 2.53
CA GLY A 419 8.71 6.64 2.23
C GLY A 419 7.84 7.77 2.78
N GLY A 420 7.70 8.86 2.02
CA GLY A 420 6.89 10.04 2.38
C GLY A 420 7.62 11.36 2.08
N SER A 421 7.68 12.26 3.05
CA SER A 421 8.18 13.63 2.89
C SER A 421 9.66 13.71 2.54
N LEU A 422 9.95 14.24 1.35
CA LEU A 422 11.33 14.50 0.89
C LEU A 422 12.05 15.51 1.78
N MET A 423 11.38 16.53 2.27
CA MET A 423 12.00 17.56 3.11
C MET A 423 12.32 17.01 4.51
N ASP A 424 11.46 16.17 5.06
CA ASP A 424 11.71 15.57 6.37
C ASP A 424 12.87 14.58 6.35
N VAL A 425 13.03 13.78 5.28
CA VAL A 425 14.20 12.89 5.17
C VAL A 425 15.49 13.68 5.06
N VAL A 426 15.52 14.82 4.33
CA VAL A 426 16.70 15.69 4.28
C VAL A 426 17.07 16.19 5.67
N GLN A 427 16.08 16.67 6.44
CA GLN A 427 16.29 17.14 7.81
C GLN A 427 16.75 15.99 8.73
N MET A 428 16.15 14.79 8.60
CA MET A 428 16.52 13.64 9.42
C MET A 428 17.96 13.17 9.17
N VAL A 429 18.45 13.19 7.92
CA VAL A 429 19.85 12.87 7.64
C VAL A 429 20.76 13.87 8.33
N GLY A 430 20.40 15.17 8.37
CA GLY A 430 21.11 16.22 9.08
C GLY A 430 21.29 15.96 10.59
N PHE A 431 20.46 15.16 11.23
CA PHE A 431 20.67 14.77 12.63
C PHE A 431 21.92 13.92 12.84
N PHE A 432 22.47 13.35 11.79
CA PHE A 432 23.59 12.38 11.83
C PHE A 432 24.83 12.83 11.04
N ILE A 433 24.76 13.90 10.28
CA ILE A 433 25.89 14.50 9.57
C ILE A 433 26.09 15.94 10.03
N ASP A 434 27.28 16.51 9.87
CA ASP A 434 27.57 17.89 10.28
C ASP A 434 26.87 18.90 9.34
N GLU A 435 27.11 18.80 8.06
CA GLU A 435 26.43 19.50 6.97
C GLU A 435 26.72 18.81 5.65
N GLY A 436 25.88 18.99 4.63
CA GLY A 436 26.23 18.49 3.30
C GLY A 436 25.04 18.06 2.43
N PRO A 437 25.30 17.56 1.20
CA PRO A 437 24.27 17.06 0.32
C PRO A 437 23.64 15.79 0.86
N VAL A 438 22.33 15.64 0.70
CA VAL A 438 21.58 14.46 1.13
C VAL A 438 21.07 13.67 -0.06
N VAL A 439 20.53 14.34 -1.04
CA VAL A 439 19.95 13.75 -2.25
C VAL A 439 20.02 14.75 -3.38
N GLN A 440 20.12 14.27 -4.62
CA GLN A 440 19.99 15.07 -5.81
C GLN A 440 18.64 14.80 -6.47
N VAL A 441 17.93 15.84 -6.91
CA VAL A 441 16.62 15.73 -7.55
C VAL A 441 16.67 16.38 -8.92
N LYS A 442 16.14 15.72 -9.95
CA LYS A 442 16.13 16.20 -11.32
C LYS A 442 14.72 16.23 -11.88
N SER A 443 14.28 17.39 -12.39
CA SER A 443 13.11 17.55 -13.25
C SER A 443 13.46 17.21 -14.71
N LYS A 444 12.45 17.06 -15.57
CA LYS A 444 12.57 16.59 -16.97
C LYS A 444 13.69 17.29 -17.75
N ASP A 445 13.66 18.62 -17.86
CA ASP A 445 14.56 19.41 -18.70
C ASP A 445 15.47 20.35 -17.89
N GLU A 446 15.61 20.09 -16.57
CA GLU A 446 16.36 20.94 -15.67
C GLU A 446 17.67 20.27 -15.21
N ALA A 447 18.64 21.09 -14.80
CA ALA A 447 19.83 20.62 -14.12
C ALA A 447 19.45 20.04 -12.74
N PRO A 448 20.17 19.01 -12.25
CA PRO A 448 19.90 18.46 -10.93
C PRO A 448 20.02 19.50 -9.82
N THR A 449 19.07 19.51 -8.91
CA THR A 449 19.10 20.31 -7.68
C THR A 449 19.59 19.43 -6.52
N ILE A 450 20.58 19.93 -5.78
CA ILE A 450 21.12 19.24 -4.60
C ILE A 450 20.34 19.71 -3.37
N LEU A 451 19.60 18.82 -2.76
CA LEU A 451 19.01 19.06 -1.44
C LEU A 451 20.04 18.67 -0.38
N ARG A 452 20.25 19.56 0.57
CA ARG A 452 21.31 19.44 1.56
C ARG A 452 20.87 19.88 2.94
N ASP A 453 21.50 19.28 3.94
CA ASP A 453 21.55 19.85 5.27
C ASP A 453 22.46 21.07 5.28
N ARG A 454 22.01 22.16 5.90
CA ARG A 454 22.72 23.44 6.03
C ARG A 454 23.02 23.79 7.46
N ASP A 455 22.50 23.01 8.39
CA ASP A 455 22.69 23.23 9.82
C ASP A 455 23.96 22.54 10.25
N LYS A 456 24.83 23.29 10.97
CA LYS A 456 26.04 22.71 11.50
C LYS A 456 25.78 21.96 12.79
N GLY A 457 26.43 20.82 12.92
CA GLY A 457 26.38 19.98 14.10
C GLY A 457 25.40 18.82 13.96
N MET A 458 25.70 17.75 14.66
CA MET A 458 24.90 16.51 14.65
C MET A 458 24.07 16.41 15.92
N LEU A 459 22.85 15.92 15.81
CA LEU A 459 22.04 15.60 16.97
C LEU A 459 22.55 14.31 17.67
N TRP A 460 23.09 13.37 16.87
CA TRP A 460 23.72 12.13 17.31
C TRP A 460 24.98 11.82 16.49
N ASP A 461 26.13 11.73 17.16
CA ASP A 461 27.44 11.42 16.58
C ASP A 461 27.97 10.01 16.91
N GLY A 462 27.25 9.27 17.77
CA GLY A 462 27.61 7.90 18.18
C GLY A 462 27.28 6.85 17.09
N PRO A 463 27.48 5.55 17.41
CA PRO A 463 27.18 4.44 16.52
C PRO A 463 25.74 4.45 16.01
N LEU A 464 25.55 4.15 14.71
CA LEU A 464 24.25 4.16 14.04
C LEU A 464 24.08 2.93 13.17
N VAL A 465 22.91 2.28 13.30
CA VAL A 465 22.45 1.20 12.45
C VAL A 465 21.09 1.59 11.84
N VAL A 466 20.90 1.33 10.56
CA VAL A 466 19.63 1.51 9.85
C VAL A 466 19.12 0.16 9.39
N MET A 467 17.91 -0.20 9.80
CA MET A 467 17.25 -1.43 9.38
C MET A 467 16.31 -1.15 8.21
N VAL A 468 16.43 -1.92 7.15
CA VAL A 468 15.59 -1.81 5.95
C VAL A 468 15.12 -3.18 5.47
N ASN A 469 14.09 -3.22 4.63
CA ASN A 469 13.68 -4.42 3.90
C ASN A 469 13.13 -4.06 2.50
N GLU A 470 12.60 -5.03 1.78
CA GLU A 470 12.05 -4.88 0.42
C GLU A 470 10.88 -3.91 0.33
N PHE A 471 10.24 -3.56 1.44
CA PHE A 471 9.18 -2.55 1.51
C PHE A 471 9.67 -1.15 1.86
N SER A 472 10.96 -1.01 2.23
CA SER A 472 11.58 0.30 2.46
C SER A 472 11.76 1.00 1.13
N ALA A 473 11.00 2.07 0.89
CA ALA A 473 10.95 2.74 -0.42
C ALA A 473 11.16 4.25 -0.33
N SER A 474 11.57 4.88 -1.45
CA SER A 474 11.58 6.34 -1.63
C SER A 474 12.38 7.08 -0.54
N ALA A 475 11.75 7.86 0.36
CA ALA A 475 12.43 8.59 1.43
C ALA A 475 13.26 7.67 2.35
N SER A 476 12.80 6.44 2.62
CA SER A 476 13.56 5.42 3.35
C SER A 476 14.86 5.06 2.62
N GLU A 477 14.80 4.98 1.29
CA GLU A 477 15.97 4.71 0.45
C GLU A 477 16.93 5.89 0.40
N ILE A 478 16.39 7.12 0.38
CA ILE A 478 17.21 8.34 0.48
C ILE A 478 17.97 8.36 1.80
N PHE A 479 17.28 8.08 2.93
CA PHE A 479 17.91 8.03 4.24
C PHE A 479 19.01 6.96 4.32
N ALA A 480 18.69 5.72 3.98
CA ALA A 480 19.62 4.61 4.01
C ALA A 480 20.82 4.84 3.08
N ALA A 481 20.57 5.34 1.85
CA ALA A 481 21.62 5.67 0.90
C ALA A 481 22.56 6.77 1.41
N ALA A 482 22.03 7.85 1.97
CA ALA A 482 22.84 8.95 2.51
C ALA A 482 23.72 8.45 3.68
N ILE A 483 23.17 7.70 4.64
CA ILE A 483 23.95 7.13 5.75
C ILE A 483 25.07 6.21 5.24
N GLN A 484 24.80 5.40 4.22
CA GLN A 484 25.78 4.51 3.59
C GLN A 484 26.85 5.29 2.82
N ASP A 485 26.45 6.27 1.99
CA ASP A 485 27.37 7.07 1.17
C ASP A 485 28.36 7.89 2.02
N TYR A 486 27.87 8.47 3.12
CA TYR A 486 28.72 9.16 4.10
C TYR A 486 29.58 8.21 4.94
N LYS A 487 29.37 6.90 4.89
CA LYS A 487 29.93 5.92 5.82
C LYS A 487 29.61 6.25 7.29
N ARG A 488 28.42 6.86 7.52
CA ARG A 488 28.00 7.34 8.83
C ARG A 488 27.51 6.24 9.74
N GLY A 489 27.02 5.16 9.21
CA GLY A 489 26.50 4.02 9.94
C GLY A 489 26.47 2.77 9.07
N VAL A 490 25.88 1.70 9.61
CA VAL A 490 25.70 0.41 8.93
C VAL A 490 24.26 0.23 8.53
N VAL A 491 23.99 -0.09 7.27
CA VAL A 491 22.66 -0.47 6.77
C VAL A 491 22.54 -1.99 6.81
N ILE A 492 21.51 -2.51 7.46
CA ILE A 492 21.24 -3.95 7.56
C ILE A 492 19.83 -4.26 7.07
N GLY A 493 19.63 -5.40 6.44
CA GLY A 493 18.28 -5.76 5.96
C GLY A 493 18.25 -6.87 4.92
N SER A 494 17.17 -6.94 4.15
CA SER A 494 16.98 -7.90 3.06
C SER A 494 17.96 -7.66 1.90
N THR A 495 17.87 -8.39 0.79
CA THR A 495 18.84 -8.29 -0.32
C THR A 495 18.92 -6.90 -0.96
N SER A 496 17.82 -6.15 -0.94
CA SER A 496 17.77 -4.73 -1.32
C SER A 496 16.50 -4.09 -0.77
N THR A 497 16.44 -2.77 -0.72
CA THR A 497 15.20 -2.01 -0.55
C THR A 497 14.32 -2.11 -1.80
N PHE A 498 13.17 -1.46 -1.81
CA PHE A 498 12.17 -1.55 -2.88
C PHE A 498 12.70 -1.15 -4.25
N GLY A 499 13.44 -0.05 -4.36
CA GLY A 499 14.03 0.40 -5.62
C GLY A 499 13.26 1.53 -6.30
N LYS A 500 12.52 2.36 -5.54
CA LYS A 500 11.82 3.52 -6.08
C LYS A 500 12.76 4.73 -6.13
N GLY A 501 12.95 5.30 -7.34
CA GLY A 501 13.79 6.47 -7.58
C GLY A 501 13.03 7.70 -8.08
N THR A 502 11.70 7.74 -7.92
CA THR A 502 10.82 8.76 -8.50
C THR A 502 10.12 9.61 -7.45
N VAL A 503 9.81 10.85 -7.80
CA VAL A 503 9.07 11.81 -6.96
C VAL A 503 7.75 12.16 -7.65
N GLN A 504 6.66 12.04 -6.92
CA GLN A 504 5.31 12.35 -7.40
C GLN A 504 4.78 13.64 -6.77
N ARG A 505 3.85 14.24 -7.52
CA ARG A 505 3.06 15.38 -7.06
C ARG A 505 1.59 15.16 -7.39
N ASN A 506 0.70 15.46 -6.44
CA ASN A 506 -0.74 15.48 -6.70
C ASN A 506 -1.13 16.77 -7.41
N ILE A 507 -1.85 16.64 -8.52
CA ILE A 507 -2.32 17.75 -9.36
C ILE A 507 -3.83 17.58 -9.55
N GLU A 508 -4.60 18.61 -9.18
CA GLU A 508 -6.06 18.63 -9.39
C GLU A 508 -6.36 18.70 -10.89
N LEU A 509 -7.31 17.88 -11.37
CA LEU A 509 -7.74 17.89 -12.76
C LEU A 509 -8.55 19.15 -13.10
N ASP A 510 -9.35 19.64 -12.15
CA ASP A 510 -10.10 20.89 -12.33
C ASP A 510 -9.38 22.06 -11.66
N ARG A 511 -8.68 22.86 -12.47
CA ARG A 511 -7.96 24.05 -12.01
C ARG A 511 -8.90 25.18 -11.55
N THR A 512 -10.15 25.20 -11.98
CA THR A 512 -11.11 26.24 -11.60
C THR A 512 -11.65 26.02 -10.20
N SER A 513 -11.68 24.79 -9.71
CA SER A 513 -12.10 24.45 -8.36
C SER A 513 -11.19 25.08 -7.29
N TRP A 514 -9.89 25.18 -7.56
CA TRP A 514 -8.93 25.83 -6.67
C TRP A 514 -9.22 27.32 -6.46
N LEU A 515 -9.65 28.03 -7.52
CA LEU A 515 -10.01 29.44 -7.45
C LEU A 515 -11.28 29.67 -6.62
N ASN A 516 -12.18 28.71 -6.57
CA ASN A 516 -13.47 28.79 -5.89
C ASN A 516 -13.45 28.13 -4.49
N GLY A 517 -12.33 27.54 -4.05
CA GLY A 517 -12.19 26.86 -2.75
C GLY A 517 -12.97 25.55 -2.63
N ASN A 518 -13.51 25.02 -3.71
CA ASN A 518 -14.22 23.75 -3.74
C ASN A 518 -13.27 22.61 -4.18
N PRO A 519 -13.40 21.38 -3.62
CA PRO A 519 -12.64 20.22 -4.11
C PRO A 519 -12.97 19.95 -5.57
N SER A 520 -11.99 19.47 -6.36
CA SER A 520 -12.21 19.07 -7.73
C SER A 520 -13.25 17.94 -7.82
N GLU A 521 -14.30 18.15 -8.62
CA GLU A 521 -15.28 17.11 -8.92
C GLU A 521 -14.76 16.03 -9.89
N LEU A 522 -13.63 16.33 -10.59
CA LEU A 522 -13.00 15.45 -11.55
C LEU A 522 -11.84 14.64 -10.92
N GLY A 523 -11.51 14.90 -9.67
CA GLY A 523 -10.41 14.23 -8.97
C GLY A 523 -9.04 14.86 -9.22
N SER A 524 -7.98 14.08 -8.97
CA SER A 524 -6.59 14.49 -9.10
C SER A 524 -5.72 13.38 -9.68
N ILE A 525 -4.58 13.74 -10.25
CA ILE A 525 -3.55 12.78 -10.65
C ILE A 525 -2.31 12.93 -9.77
N LYS A 526 -1.84 11.82 -9.21
CA LYS A 526 -0.52 11.72 -8.60
C LYS A 526 0.46 11.41 -9.73
N LEU A 527 1.19 12.41 -10.19
CA LEU A 527 2.04 12.37 -11.38
C LEU A 527 3.50 12.30 -11.00
N THR A 528 4.28 11.43 -11.65
CA THR A 528 5.73 11.40 -11.53
C THR A 528 6.34 12.59 -12.29
N ILE A 529 6.92 13.53 -11.52
CA ILE A 529 7.45 14.80 -12.07
C ILE A 529 8.97 14.91 -11.97
N GLN A 530 9.62 14.11 -11.14
CA GLN A 530 11.07 14.16 -10.92
C GLN A 530 11.62 12.76 -10.63
N LYS A 531 12.94 12.60 -10.82
CA LYS A 531 13.73 11.49 -10.28
C LYS A 531 14.69 11.98 -9.22
N PHE A 532 15.03 11.14 -8.27
CA PHE A 532 16.07 11.42 -7.30
C PHE A 532 17.25 10.46 -7.43
N TYR A 533 18.40 10.92 -6.99
CA TYR A 533 19.68 10.24 -7.10
C TYR A 533 20.45 10.35 -5.78
N ARG A 534 21.22 9.33 -5.49
CA ARG A 534 22.19 9.35 -4.39
C ARG A 534 23.19 10.50 -4.58
N ILE A 535 23.82 10.92 -3.52
CA ILE A 535 24.92 11.93 -3.61
C ILE A 535 26.10 11.41 -4.41
N THR A 536 26.24 10.10 -4.56
CA THR A 536 27.24 9.44 -5.43
C THR A 536 26.83 9.37 -6.90
N GLY A 537 25.64 9.85 -7.28
CA GLY A 537 25.16 10.00 -8.65
C GLY A 537 24.20 8.91 -9.15
N GLY A 538 24.25 7.70 -8.62
CA GLY A 538 23.35 6.60 -9.04
C GLY A 538 21.93 6.78 -8.52
N SER A 539 20.91 6.41 -9.32
CA SER A 539 19.52 6.35 -8.86
C SER A 539 19.28 5.11 -8.00
N THR A 540 18.29 5.14 -7.11
CA THR A 540 17.75 3.94 -6.44
C THR A 540 16.78 3.16 -7.34
N GLN A 541 16.33 3.76 -8.45
CA GLN A 541 15.36 3.16 -9.36
C GLN A 541 15.77 1.73 -9.78
N LEU A 542 14.86 0.76 -9.68
CA LEU A 542 15.02 -0.68 -9.93
C LEU A 542 16.04 -1.42 -9.03
N LYS A 543 17.07 -0.73 -8.52
CA LYS A 543 18.17 -1.35 -7.77
C LYS A 543 17.99 -1.29 -6.27
N GLY A 544 17.33 -0.25 -5.77
CA GLY A 544 17.26 0.04 -4.35
C GLY A 544 18.60 0.36 -3.70
N VAL A 545 18.63 0.28 -2.39
CA VAL A 545 19.85 0.32 -1.57
C VAL A 545 20.17 -1.11 -1.13
N THR A 546 21.34 -1.61 -1.51
CA THR A 546 21.84 -2.89 -1.03
C THR A 546 22.44 -2.69 0.35
N PRO A 547 21.93 -3.38 1.39
CA PRO A 547 22.46 -3.25 2.74
C PRO A 547 23.93 -3.72 2.86
N ASP A 548 24.66 -3.13 3.80
CA ASP A 548 26.03 -3.54 4.11
C ASP A 548 26.05 -4.96 4.71
N ILE A 549 25.00 -5.33 5.43
CA ILE A 549 24.80 -6.66 5.99
C ILE A 549 23.44 -7.17 5.57
N ILE A 550 23.45 -8.22 4.75
CA ILE A 550 22.23 -8.84 4.27
C ILE A 550 21.76 -9.91 5.26
N LEU A 551 20.50 -9.81 5.67
CA LEU A 551 19.81 -10.81 6.49
C LEU A 551 18.74 -11.52 5.63
N PRO A 552 18.52 -12.82 5.80
CA PRO A 552 17.41 -13.50 5.16
C PRO A 552 16.09 -12.89 5.61
N ASP A 553 15.21 -12.59 4.66
CA ASP A 553 13.87 -12.07 4.92
C ASP A 553 12.80 -13.02 4.35
N GLN A 554 11.75 -13.26 5.14
CA GLN A 554 10.69 -14.20 4.77
C GLN A 554 9.86 -13.75 3.54
N TYR A 555 9.93 -12.49 3.16
CA TYR A 555 9.22 -11.93 2.00
C TYR A 555 10.06 -11.90 0.72
N GLU A 556 11.34 -12.32 0.78
CA GLU A 556 12.26 -12.27 -0.35
C GLU A 556 11.76 -13.04 -1.60
N TYR A 557 10.91 -14.06 -1.40
CA TYR A 557 10.31 -14.83 -2.51
C TYR A 557 9.20 -14.07 -3.25
N LEU A 558 8.68 -12.99 -2.68
CA LEU A 558 7.65 -12.18 -3.31
C LEU A 558 8.28 -11.24 -4.36
N LYS A 559 7.70 -11.22 -5.54
CA LYS A 559 8.06 -10.26 -6.59
C LYS A 559 7.29 -8.96 -6.36
N MET A 560 7.80 -8.12 -5.47
CA MET A 560 7.11 -6.91 -5.00
C MET A 560 8.00 -5.66 -5.04
N ARG A 561 9.18 -5.73 -5.67
CA ARG A 561 10.06 -4.59 -5.81
C ARG A 561 9.78 -3.83 -7.09
N GLU A 562 10.27 -2.61 -7.18
CA GLU A 562 10.17 -1.74 -8.37
C GLU A 562 10.55 -2.45 -9.68
N LYS A 563 11.60 -3.26 -9.65
CA LYS A 563 12.07 -4.05 -10.81
C LYS A 563 11.08 -5.11 -11.30
N ASP A 564 10.10 -5.47 -10.45
CA ASP A 564 9.07 -6.47 -10.76
C ASP A 564 7.80 -5.81 -11.32
N GLU A 565 7.72 -4.46 -11.23
CA GLU A 565 6.58 -3.67 -11.72
C GLU A 565 6.66 -3.48 -13.23
N LEU A 566 5.52 -3.65 -13.89
CA LEU A 566 5.40 -3.33 -15.32
C LEU A 566 5.52 -1.82 -15.51
N PHE A 567 6.24 -1.42 -16.57
CA PHE A 567 6.41 -0.01 -16.95
C PHE A 567 7.20 0.83 -15.93
N ALA A 568 7.90 0.21 -14.98
CA ALA A 568 8.84 0.91 -14.13
C ALA A 568 9.87 1.66 -14.96
N MET A 569 10.23 2.87 -14.53
CA MET A 569 11.21 3.69 -15.23
C MET A 569 12.60 3.08 -15.14
N GLU A 570 13.39 3.24 -16.21
CA GLU A 570 14.75 2.71 -16.28
C GLU A 570 15.70 3.35 -15.25
N TRP A 571 16.70 2.59 -14.83
CA TRP A 571 17.78 3.08 -13.99
C TRP A 571 18.72 4.00 -14.81
N ASP A 572 19.15 5.07 -14.19
CA ASP A 572 20.17 5.99 -14.75
C ASP A 572 21.02 6.60 -13.64
N GLU A 573 22.02 7.41 -14.02
CA GLU A 573 22.91 8.10 -13.11
C GLU A 573 23.20 9.52 -13.59
N ILE A 574 23.61 10.37 -12.66
CA ILE A 574 24.05 11.74 -12.88
C ILE A 574 25.40 11.97 -12.20
N ASN A 575 26.02 13.14 -12.41
CA ASN A 575 27.28 13.45 -11.76
C ASN A 575 27.16 13.44 -10.23
N PRO A 576 28.16 12.88 -9.51
CA PRO A 576 28.19 12.90 -8.06
C PRO A 576 28.20 14.33 -7.50
N ALA A 577 27.54 14.54 -6.38
CA ALA A 577 27.70 15.76 -5.59
C ALA A 577 29.06 15.77 -4.86
N ILE A 578 29.54 16.96 -4.52
CA ILE A 578 30.78 17.10 -3.74
C ILE A 578 30.41 16.98 -2.25
N PHE A 579 31.01 16.01 -1.57
CA PHE A 579 30.83 15.78 -0.13
C PHE A 579 32.09 15.17 0.50
N THR A 580 32.15 15.21 1.84
CA THR A 580 33.24 14.61 2.61
C THR A 580 32.70 13.46 3.45
N ASN A 581 33.33 12.30 3.36
CA ASN A 581 32.95 11.14 4.19
C ASN A 581 33.10 11.45 5.67
N TRP A 582 32.17 10.98 6.47
CA TRP A 582 32.32 10.94 7.90
C TRP A 582 33.44 9.96 8.30
N LYS A 583 34.19 10.28 9.34
CA LYS A 583 35.30 9.44 9.80
C LYS A 583 34.96 8.85 11.17
N PRO A 584 34.53 7.57 11.21
CA PRO A 584 34.25 6.90 12.47
C PRO A 584 35.51 6.73 13.28
N SER A 585 35.39 6.68 14.61
CA SER A 585 36.46 6.33 15.55
C SER A 585 36.78 4.83 15.58
N TYR A 586 36.08 4.04 14.80
CA TYR A 586 36.16 2.57 14.69
C TYR A 586 36.23 2.13 13.21
N ASP A 587 36.77 0.92 12.99
CA ASP A 587 36.83 0.34 11.62
C ASP A 587 35.48 -0.23 11.21
N LEU A 588 34.74 0.53 10.40
CA LEU A 588 33.44 0.16 9.89
C LEU A 588 33.49 -1.14 9.07
N ASN A 589 34.54 -1.31 8.25
CA ASN A 589 34.67 -2.50 7.39
C ASN A 589 34.90 -3.76 8.23
N GLU A 590 35.71 -3.68 9.29
CA GLU A 590 35.93 -4.79 10.21
C GLU A 590 34.62 -5.22 10.89
N ILE A 591 33.80 -4.24 11.34
CA ILE A 591 32.51 -4.49 11.97
C ILE A 591 31.55 -5.19 10.97
N ILE A 592 31.48 -4.70 9.74
CA ILE A 592 30.66 -5.28 8.69
C ILE A 592 31.08 -6.73 8.40
N GLN A 593 32.38 -7.00 8.26
CA GLN A 593 32.87 -8.35 7.98
C GLN A 593 32.60 -9.32 9.14
N LYS A 594 32.87 -8.91 10.38
CA LYS A 594 32.52 -9.72 11.56
C LYS A 594 31.04 -10.04 11.66
N SER A 595 30.17 -9.06 11.32
CA SER A 595 28.73 -9.28 11.28
C SER A 595 28.30 -10.24 10.18
N ARG A 596 28.86 -10.09 8.97
CA ARG A 596 28.58 -11.02 7.86
C ARG A 596 28.98 -12.46 8.20
N SER A 597 30.12 -12.67 8.88
CA SER A 597 30.54 -13.99 9.37
C SER A 597 29.53 -14.57 10.35
N ARG A 598 29.10 -13.77 11.36
CA ARG A 598 28.07 -14.21 12.32
C ARG A 598 26.76 -14.59 11.65
N VAL A 599 26.32 -13.82 10.63
CA VAL A 599 25.12 -14.13 9.86
C VAL A 599 25.27 -15.44 9.09
N ALA A 600 26.42 -15.66 8.42
CA ALA A 600 26.69 -16.88 7.65
C ALA A 600 26.74 -18.15 8.53
N GLU A 601 27.22 -18.04 9.76
CA GLU A 601 27.35 -19.13 10.74
C GLU A 601 26.05 -19.39 11.53
N ASN A 602 25.05 -18.49 11.44
CA ASN A 602 23.85 -18.58 12.23
C ASN A 602 22.87 -19.60 11.67
N GLN A 603 22.56 -20.63 12.46
CA GLN A 603 21.68 -21.73 12.06
C GLN A 603 20.25 -21.27 11.78
N ALA A 604 19.72 -20.27 12.49
CA ALA A 604 18.39 -19.73 12.26
C ALA A 604 18.30 -19.02 10.91
N PHE A 605 19.33 -18.24 10.54
CA PHE A 605 19.37 -17.58 9.24
C PHE A 605 19.55 -18.59 8.07
N SER A 606 20.34 -19.65 8.29
CA SER A 606 20.47 -20.73 7.31
C SER A 606 19.14 -21.47 7.09
N ALA A 607 18.42 -21.78 8.17
CA ALA A 607 17.11 -22.42 8.09
C ALA A 607 16.06 -21.51 7.43
N MET A 608 16.07 -20.20 7.74
CA MET A 608 15.19 -19.21 7.09
C MET A 608 15.47 -19.16 5.58
N SER A 609 16.74 -19.16 5.15
CA SER A 609 17.10 -19.20 3.73
C SER A 609 16.58 -20.46 3.04
N GLY A 610 16.59 -21.60 3.71
CA GLY A 610 15.99 -22.86 3.22
C GLY A 610 14.46 -22.77 3.12
N HIS A 611 13.82 -22.14 4.09
CA HIS A 611 12.38 -21.92 4.11
C HIS A 611 11.93 -20.98 2.98
N ILE A 612 12.65 -19.87 2.75
CA ILE A 612 12.39 -18.94 1.64
C ILE A 612 12.36 -19.67 0.29
N LYS A 613 13.32 -20.56 0.02
CA LYS A 613 13.32 -21.39 -1.19
C LYS A 613 12.10 -22.32 -1.29
N THR A 614 11.63 -22.83 -0.16
CA THR A 614 10.42 -23.64 -0.11
C THR A 614 9.19 -22.78 -0.43
N LEU A 615 9.07 -21.60 0.16
CA LEU A 615 7.99 -20.66 -0.13
C LEU A 615 8.00 -20.21 -1.59
N GLU A 616 9.17 -19.91 -2.15
CA GLU A 616 9.33 -19.55 -3.57
C GLU A 616 8.81 -20.64 -4.48
N ARG A 617 9.17 -21.91 -4.20
CA ARG A 617 8.66 -23.06 -4.98
C ARG A 617 7.14 -23.15 -4.92
N TYR A 618 6.54 -23.04 -3.72
CA TYR A 618 5.08 -23.07 -3.57
C TYR A 618 4.39 -21.87 -4.23
N ASN A 619 4.96 -20.67 -4.13
CA ASN A 619 4.39 -19.48 -4.77
C ASN A 619 4.43 -19.57 -6.30
N ASN A 620 5.44 -20.23 -6.85
CA ASN A 620 5.59 -20.45 -8.31
C ASN A 620 4.82 -21.66 -8.83
N GLU A 621 4.28 -22.52 -7.94
CA GLU A 621 3.48 -23.67 -8.33
C GLU A 621 2.07 -23.21 -8.73
N LYS A 622 1.71 -23.46 -10.00
CA LYS A 622 0.41 -23.10 -10.57
C LYS A 622 -0.49 -24.31 -10.82
N SER A 623 -0.09 -25.50 -10.36
CA SER A 623 -0.82 -26.75 -10.50
C SER A 623 -1.12 -27.34 -9.13
N TYR A 624 -2.37 -27.43 -8.79
CA TYR A 624 -2.84 -27.87 -7.47
C TYR A 624 -3.57 -29.21 -7.57
N PRO A 625 -3.17 -30.25 -6.81
CA PRO A 625 -3.87 -31.53 -6.81
C PRO A 625 -5.26 -31.37 -6.18
N LEU A 626 -6.27 -31.96 -6.80
CA LEU A 626 -7.65 -31.99 -6.30
C LEU A 626 -7.99 -33.31 -5.58
N LYS A 627 -7.05 -34.26 -5.56
CA LYS A 627 -7.13 -35.48 -4.76
C LYS A 627 -6.66 -35.19 -3.33
N PHE A 628 -7.50 -35.47 -2.33
CA PHE A 628 -7.27 -35.11 -0.92
C PHE A 628 -5.91 -35.58 -0.39
N GLU A 629 -5.53 -36.84 -0.65
CA GLU A 629 -4.27 -37.39 -0.11
C GLU A 629 -3.04 -36.65 -0.67
N LYS A 630 -3.01 -36.36 -1.97
CA LYS A 630 -1.92 -35.59 -2.61
C LYS A 630 -1.87 -34.14 -2.10
N TYR A 631 -3.05 -33.54 -1.90
CA TYR A 631 -3.16 -32.19 -1.34
C TYR A 631 -2.63 -32.12 0.10
N LYS A 632 -3.03 -33.09 0.96
CA LYS A 632 -2.59 -33.18 2.38
C LYS A 632 -1.07 -33.37 2.48
N GLU A 633 -0.47 -34.18 1.62
CA GLU A 633 0.99 -34.40 1.58
C GLU A 633 1.76 -33.11 1.27
N GLY A 634 1.34 -32.36 0.25
CA GLY A 634 1.93 -31.07 -0.09
C GLY A 634 1.83 -30.06 1.06
N LYS A 635 0.64 -29.92 1.65
CA LYS A 635 0.40 -29.00 2.77
C LYS A 635 1.21 -29.36 4.03
N LYS A 636 1.43 -30.64 4.31
CA LYS A 636 2.27 -31.13 5.41
C LYS A 636 3.72 -30.65 5.25
N THR A 637 4.31 -30.80 4.08
CA THR A 637 5.69 -30.37 3.79
C THR A 637 5.87 -28.87 4.06
N LEU A 638 4.92 -28.04 3.63
CA LEU A 638 4.95 -26.59 3.91
C LEU A 638 4.82 -26.30 5.40
N SER A 639 3.89 -26.93 6.10
CA SER A 639 3.67 -26.76 7.54
C SER A 639 4.90 -27.16 8.37
N GLU A 640 5.58 -28.23 7.99
CA GLU A 640 6.82 -28.68 8.64
C GLU A 640 7.95 -27.66 8.46
N SER A 641 8.09 -27.10 7.26
CA SER A 641 9.06 -26.02 6.97
C SER A 641 8.81 -24.79 7.82
N ILE A 642 7.54 -24.32 7.94
CA ILE A 642 7.18 -23.18 8.77
C ILE A 642 7.51 -23.45 10.24
N LYS A 643 7.12 -24.59 10.79
CA LYS A 643 7.37 -24.96 12.19
C LYS A 643 8.87 -25.03 12.53
N ALA A 644 9.69 -25.51 11.60
CA ALA A 644 11.12 -25.58 11.79
C ALA A 644 11.73 -24.17 11.96
N VAL A 645 11.32 -23.22 11.14
CA VAL A 645 11.76 -21.81 11.23
C VAL A 645 11.24 -21.17 12.52
N ASP A 646 9.96 -21.30 12.83
CA ASP A 646 9.36 -20.72 14.06
C ASP A 646 10.06 -21.21 15.33
N THR A 647 10.48 -22.48 15.33
CA THR A 647 11.22 -23.05 16.46
C THR A 647 12.59 -22.43 16.63
N LEU A 648 13.29 -22.15 15.51
CA LEU A 648 14.63 -21.56 15.52
C LEU A 648 14.60 -20.05 15.80
N LEU A 649 13.53 -19.35 15.43
CA LEU A 649 13.33 -17.93 15.71
C LEU A 649 12.94 -17.65 17.17
N LYS A 650 12.50 -18.65 17.92
CA LYS A 650 12.24 -18.52 19.37
C LYS A 650 13.56 -18.37 20.11
N LEU A 651 13.92 -17.14 20.42
CA LEU A 651 15.14 -16.85 21.18
C LEU A 651 15.01 -17.39 22.61
N LYS A 652 16.04 -18.11 23.08
CA LYS A 652 16.13 -18.56 24.49
C LYS A 652 16.25 -17.40 25.44
N ASN A 653 17.01 -16.36 25.05
CA ASN A 653 17.23 -15.14 25.79
C ASN A 653 16.91 -13.94 24.88
N PRO A 654 15.65 -13.51 24.77
CA PRO A 654 15.31 -12.34 23.99
C PRO A 654 15.90 -11.08 24.63
N LEU A 655 16.29 -10.11 23.79
CA LEU A 655 16.69 -8.79 24.27
C LEU A 655 15.51 -8.13 24.98
N GLN A 656 15.81 -7.42 26.07
CA GLN A 656 14.80 -6.67 26.80
C GLN A 656 14.56 -5.33 26.11
N MET A 657 13.31 -5.11 25.70
CA MET A 657 12.85 -3.78 25.26
C MET A 657 12.17 -3.09 26.43
N LEU A 658 12.65 -1.90 26.77
CA LEU A 658 12.17 -1.12 27.91
C LEU A 658 11.56 0.19 27.39
N THR A 659 10.46 0.59 27.99
CA THR A 659 9.87 1.92 27.77
C THR A 659 10.73 2.97 28.46
N LEU A 660 10.96 4.11 27.82
CA LEU A 660 11.73 5.21 28.41
C LEU A 660 11.02 5.78 29.64
N ASP A 661 11.79 6.26 30.62
CA ASP A 661 11.25 6.79 31.87
C ASP A 661 10.27 7.94 31.65
N LYS A 662 10.58 8.86 30.72
CA LYS A 662 9.66 9.97 30.36
C LYS A 662 8.33 9.50 29.78
N ASP A 663 8.32 8.43 29.00
CA ASP A 663 7.09 7.89 28.43
C ASP A 663 6.28 7.14 29.50
N LEU A 664 6.95 6.45 30.43
CA LEU A 664 6.30 5.85 31.62
C LEU A 664 5.61 6.89 32.50
N GLU A 665 6.26 8.04 32.74
CA GLU A 665 5.65 9.15 33.47
C GLU A 665 4.40 9.69 32.78
N LYS A 666 4.42 9.83 31.48
CA LYS A 666 3.28 10.26 30.67
C LYS A 666 2.13 9.25 30.74
N ILE A 667 2.43 7.96 30.54
CA ILE A 667 1.45 6.88 30.63
C ILE A 667 0.79 6.86 32.00
N ASN A 668 1.57 6.96 33.08
CA ASN A 668 1.05 6.98 34.45
C ASN A 668 0.17 8.21 34.73
N LYS A 669 0.55 9.41 34.22
CA LYS A 669 -0.28 10.61 34.35
C LYS A 669 -1.59 10.50 33.56
N ASP A 670 -1.57 9.93 32.38
CA ASP A 670 -2.78 9.75 31.56
C ASP A 670 -3.70 8.67 32.13
N SER A 671 -3.17 7.57 32.65
CA SER A 671 -3.92 6.53 33.37
C SER A 671 -4.62 7.10 34.61
N ALA A 672 -3.91 7.92 35.41
CA ALA A 672 -4.49 8.58 36.58
C ALA A 672 -5.60 9.60 36.26
N LYS A 673 -5.59 10.18 35.04
CA LYS A 673 -6.70 11.03 34.56
C LYS A 673 -7.92 10.20 34.13
N ILE A 674 -7.71 9.05 33.53
CA ILE A 674 -8.77 8.14 33.09
C ILE A 674 -9.51 7.57 34.31
N GLU A 675 -8.79 7.22 35.39
CA GLU A 675 -9.40 6.71 36.63
C GLU A 675 -10.18 7.77 37.43
N ARG A 676 -9.95 9.07 37.15
CA ARG A 676 -10.64 10.20 37.83
C ARG A 676 -11.86 10.72 37.09
N ASN A 677 -12.10 10.29 35.86
CA ASN A 677 -13.28 10.64 35.05
C ASN A 677 -14.20 9.43 34.89
#